data_c67679ee718fa449c2d547313f949d89
#
_entry.id   c67679ee718fa449c2d547313f949d89
#
_cell.length_a   1.000
_cell.length_b   1.000
_cell.length_c   1.000
_cell.angle_alpha   90.00
_cell.angle_beta   90.00
_cell.angle_gamma   90.00
#
_symmetry.space_group_name_H-M   'P 1'
#
loop_
_entity.id
_entity.type
_entity.pdbx_description
1 polymer ?
#
loop_
_entity_poly.entity_id
_entity_poly.type
_entity_poly.pdbx_seq_one_letter_code
_entity_poly.pdbx_strand_id
1 'polypeptide(L)'
;METAAVHAPTFPLRISAPVLALLLALPLPLCAQDAAFQRCLAAMQPQAAARGIDAATFARYTADLQPDRTVLPLLDAQPEFTTPIWDYLAGLVDDQRVADGRAMLATHRDLLARLQAQYGVDPETVVAVWGVESDYGRITGKRPLRVSLATLACEGRRQDFFRGEFLALLSLLQAGDLSDPQLTGSWAGAFGQTQFIPSTYARIAVDGDGDGRRDLVASVPDALASTAHYLQRAGWHTGEPWGYEVKLPPGFDASLAGRTARRPLSDWVARGVARADGSAIAASDERSALLLPAGRDGPAFLVFRNYDAIYSYNAAESYALAIATLADRLRGGAGIVAAWPTDDPGLSRAQRRELQALLLARGHDIGAVDGMVGTATRRAIAAEQARLGLQPADGRAGQRILDSLRRAAPAVAPATAFKLPPAYATLVQSPSPTTRRTVKMQDVPGLSLGKHQGLDALLVDTPLATAAVSLFGGQVVSFAPAGQQDVFWLSPLRAELPTPIRGGTPVCWPYFGRQGQSNEVPAHGFVRTVPWQLVAASREADGTVVLELEPPPLQDLALRLRMQLRIGRTLEQRLSTTNAGTQPVRFTEALHNYFRVGDATTVRIEGLDGLTFLDKNDGGNAHVQQGHWDLHDPRDPGRADRLFPDAGGRYPLGGPGLRRRRGL
;
A
#
# COMPACT_ATOMS: atom_id res chain seq x y z
N MET A 1 -10.21 -82.90 30.26
CA MET A 1 -8.81 -83.28 30.02
C MET A 1 -8.10 -82.02 29.69
N GLU A 2 -7.65 -81.59 30.67
CA GLU A 2 -6.48 -80.98 31.29
C GLU A 2 -6.10 -79.63 30.74
N THR A 3 -6.43 -78.68 31.54
CA THR A 3 -6.04 -77.27 31.51
C THR A 3 -4.65 -77.14 32.16
N ALA A 4 -3.67 -76.63 31.46
CA ALA A 4 -2.37 -76.18 32.04
C ALA A 4 -2.33 -74.68 32.16
N ALA A 5 -2.30 -74.20 33.38
CA ALA A 5 -2.08 -72.78 33.73
C ALA A 5 -0.56 -72.49 33.70
N VAL A 6 -0.15 -71.44 33.02
CA VAL A 6 1.22 -70.90 33.08
C VAL A 6 1.24 -69.63 33.95
N HIS A 7 1.93 -69.74 35.07
CA HIS A 7 2.24 -68.63 35.97
C HIS A 7 3.31 -67.68 35.36
N ALA A 8 3.03 -66.38 35.31
CA ALA A 8 4.00 -65.33 35.06
C ALA A 8 4.54 -64.78 36.39
N PRO A 9 5.87 -64.55 36.52
CA PRO A 9 6.43 -63.97 37.74
C PRO A 9 6.28 -62.45 37.76
N THR A 10 5.75 -61.94 38.84
CA THR A 10 5.71 -60.50 39.21
C THR A 10 7.05 -60.07 39.74
N PHE A 11 7.72 -59.11 39.07
CA PHE A 11 8.88 -58.39 39.64
C PHE A 11 8.37 -57.01 40.16
N PRO A 12 8.72 -56.58 41.35
CA PRO A 12 8.41 -55.25 41.83
C PRO A 12 9.39 -54.22 41.29
N LEU A 13 8.91 -53.29 40.46
CA LEU A 13 9.69 -52.15 40.02
C LEU A 13 9.75 -51.13 41.16
N ARG A 14 10.92 -51.01 41.80
CA ARG A 14 11.21 -49.89 42.74
C ARG A 14 11.55 -48.68 41.89
N ILE A 15 10.63 -47.70 41.80
CA ILE A 15 10.88 -46.39 41.22
C ILE A 15 11.55 -45.51 42.29
N SER A 16 12.85 -45.25 42.07
CA SER A 16 13.61 -44.31 42.88
C SER A 16 13.18 -42.86 42.58
N ALA A 17 12.86 -42.11 43.60
CA ALA A 17 12.45 -40.72 43.53
C ALA A 17 13.66 -39.76 43.41
N PRO A 18 14.17 -39.50 42.16
CA PRO A 18 14.63 -38.18 41.83
C PRO A 18 14.32 -37.77 40.37
N VAL A 19 13.21 -38.20 39.76
CA VAL A 19 12.87 -37.78 38.39
C VAL A 19 11.70 -36.76 38.35
N LEU A 20 11.15 -36.39 39.51
CA LEU A 20 10.01 -35.45 39.58
C LEU A 20 10.40 -33.97 39.75
N ALA A 21 11.69 -33.62 39.66
CA ALA A 21 12.17 -32.24 39.82
C ALA A 21 12.61 -31.53 38.53
N LEU A 22 12.40 -32.13 37.32
CA LEU A 22 12.88 -31.57 36.04
C LEU A 22 11.77 -31.21 35.03
N LEU A 23 10.52 -31.08 35.44
CA LEU A 23 9.38 -30.73 34.59
C LEU A 23 8.69 -29.39 34.90
N LEU A 24 9.33 -28.50 35.64
CA LEU A 24 8.79 -27.17 36.02
C LEU A 24 9.68 -25.98 35.57
N ALA A 25 10.50 -26.17 34.53
CA ALA A 25 11.21 -25.07 33.88
C ALA A 25 10.61 -24.84 32.48
N LEU A 26 9.33 -24.44 32.42
CA LEU A 26 8.70 -23.88 31.24
C LEU A 26 8.82 -22.35 31.23
N PRO A 27 8.88 -21.69 30.05
CA PRO A 27 9.44 -20.35 29.89
C PRO A 27 8.55 -19.28 30.53
N LEU A 28 8.97 -18.77 31.66
CA LEU A 28 8.34 -17.65 32.37
C LEU A 28 8.61 -16.22 31.85
N PRO A 29 9.33 -15.92 30.74
CA PRO A 29 9.52 -14.52 30.36
C PRO A 29 8.34 -13.87 29.65
N LEU A 30 7.54 -14.60 28.84
CA LEU A 30 6.44 -14.00 28.08
C LEU A 30 5.26 -13.63 28.98
N CYS A 31 4.81 -14.53 29.83
CA CYS A 31 3.71 -14.25 30.78
C CYS A 31 4.04 -13.12 31.77
N ALA A 32 5.31 -12.95 32.15
CA ALA A 32 5.71 -11.88 33.04
C ALA A 32 5.71 -10.50 32.38
N GLN A 33 6.06 -10.42 31.08
CA GLN A 33 6.04 -9.17 30.32
C GLN A 33 4.61 -8.72 30.01
N ASP A 34 3.70 -9.63 29.70
CA ASP A 34 2.31 -9.30 29.45
C ASP A 34 1.61 -8.86 30.75
N ALA A 35 1.95 -9.48 31.89
CA ALA A 35 1.50 -9.02 33.20
C ALA A 35 2.05 -7.61 33.57
N ALA A 36 3.25 -7.24 33.13
CA ALA A 36 3.79 -5.90 33.33
C ALA A 36 3.02 -4.86 32.48
N PHE A 37 2.71 -5.19 31.23
CA PHE A 37 1.89 -4.35 30.36
C PHE A 37 0.49 -4.12 30.95
N GLN A 38 -0.18 -5.17 31.42
CA GLN A 38 -1.50 -5.06 32.06
C GLN A 38 -1.47 -4.22 33.34
N ARG A 39 -0.43 -4.35 34.16
CA ARG A 39 -0.24 -3.47 35.35
C ARG A 39 -0.03 -2.00 34.95
N CYS A 40 0.71 -1.75 33.86
CA CYS A 40 0.90 -0.41 33.33
C CYS A 40 -0.43 0.19 32.86
N LEU A 41 -1.24 -0.56 32.11
CA LEU A 41 -2.58 -0.11 31.70
C LEU A 41 -3.46 0.22 32.92
N ALA A 42 -3.53 -0.69 33.90
CA ALA A 42 -4.32 -0.45 35.11
C ALA A 42 -3.86 0.81 35.86
N ALA A 43 -2.55 1.10 35.91
CA ALA A 43 -2.00 2.30 36.53
C ALA A 43 -2.39 3.62 35.82
N MET A 44 -2.89 3.56 34.60
CA MET A 44 -3.39 4.75 33.87
C MET A 44 -4.83 5.12 34.24
N GLN A 45 -5.59 4.23 34.90
CA GLN A 45 -7.00 4.44 35.22
C GLN A 45 -7.26 5.74 36.01
N PRO A 46 -6.47 6.11 37.05
CA PRO A 46 -6.66 7.39 37.75
C PRO A 46 -6.44 8.60 36.83
N GLN A 47 -5.49 8.53 35.90
CA GLN A 47 -5.24 9.60 34.93
C GLN A 47 -6.37 9.70 33.89
N ALA A 48 -6.94 8.56 33.50
CA ALA A 48 -8.13 8.52 32.63
C ALA A 48 -9.33 9.20 33.33
N ALA A 49 -9.60 8.84 34.60
CA ALA A 49 -10.65 9.45 35.40
C ALA A 49 -10.46 10.97 35.56
N ALA A 50 -9.23 11.43 35.78
CA ALA A 50 -8.91 12.86 35.86
C ALA A 50 -9.15 13.63 34.55
N ARG A 51 -9.21 12.92 33.41
CA ARG A 51 -9.58 13.47 32.09
C ARG A 51 -11.06 13.28 31.73
N GLY A 52 -11.88 12.80 32.66
CA GLY A 52 -13.31 12.56 32.44
C GLY A 52 -13.62 11.28 31.67
N ILE A 53 -12.67 10.37 31.51
CA ILE A 53 -12.91 9.05 30.92
C ILE A 53 -13.51 8.15 32.00
N ASP A 54 -14.73 7.67 31.79
CA ASP A 54 -15.39 6.82 32.74
C ASP A 54 -14.76 5.41 32.82
N ALA A 55 -14.99 4.73 33.96
CA ALA A 55 -14.40 3.42 34.20
C ALA A 55 -14.86 2.33 33.22
N ALA A 56 -16.09 2.42 32.72
CA ALA A 56 -16.66 1.48 31.76
C ALA A 56 -16.00 1.64 30.38
N THR A 57 -15.83 2.87 29.91
CA THR A 57 -15.09 3.20 28.68
C THR A 57 -13.63 2.74 28.77
N PHE A 58 -12.96 3.05 29.90
CA PHE A 58 -11.58 2.63 30.08
C PHE A 58 -11.47 1.09 30.03
N ALA A 59 -12.30 0.38 30.79
CA ALA A 59 -12.31 -1.08 30.80
C ALA A 59 -12.62 -1.66 29.42
N ARG A 60 -13.64 -1.12 28.72
CA ARG A 60 -14.06 -1.55 27.39
C ARG A 60 -12.93 -1.53 26.37
N TYR A 61 -12.12 -0.48 26.38
CA TYR A 61 -11.07 -0.27 25.37
C TYR A 61 -9.68 -0.74 25.78
N THR A 62 -9.52 -1.29 27.01
CA THR A 62 -8.23 -1.80 27.48
C THR A 62 -8.23 -3.30 27.77
N ALA A 63 -9.40 -3.94 28.00
CA ALA A 63 -9.49 -5.33 28.46
C ALA A 63 -8.89 -6.37 27.50
N ASP A 64 -8.94 -6.10 26.19
CA ASP A 64 -8.48 -7.00 25.12
C ASP A 64 -7.07 -6.67 24.61
N LEU A 65 -6.42 -5.62 25.15
CA LEU A 65 -5.16 -5.13 24.61
C LEU A 65 -3.99 -6.08 24.92
N GLN A 66 -3.28 -6.44 23.85
CA GLN A 66 -1.97 -7.08 23.89
C GLN A 66 -0.94 -6.12 23.26
N PRO A 67 0.30 -6.05 23.78
CA PRO A 67 1.30 -5.12 23.26
C PRO A 67 1.82 -5.55 21.88
N ASP A 68 1.86 -4.63 20.93
CA ASP A 68 2.59 -4.79 19.66
C ASP A 68 4.02 -4.23 19.81
N ARG A 69 4.94 -5.04 20.29
CA ARG A 69 6.35 -4.64 20.49
C ARG A 69 7.11 -4.35 19.18
N THR A 70 6.52 -4.66 18.03
CA THR A 70 7.14 -4.32 16.74
C THR A 70 7.13 -2.82 16.44
N VAL A 71 6.43 -2.01 17.25
CA VAL A 71 6.48 -0.54 17.16
C VAL A 71 7.71 0.06 17.85
N LEU A 72 8.31 -0.64 18.83
CA LEU A 72 9.39 -0.08 19.64
C LEU A 72 10.67 0.28 18.85
N PRO A 73 11.17 -0.55 17.92
CA PRO A 73 12.32 -0.18 17.09
C PRO A 73 12.06 1.02 16.17
N LEU A 74 10.80 1.33 15.84
CA LEU A 74 10.43 2.43 14.98
C LEU A 74 10.62 3.80 15.65
N LEU A 75 10.69 3.84 16.97
CA LEU A 75 10.99 5.06 17.74
C LEU A 75 12.32 5.72 17.32
N ASP A 76 13.30 4.93 16.87
CA ASP A 76 14.64 5.39 16.50
C ASP A 76 14.86 5.39 14.97
N ALA A 77 13.83 5.07 14.18
CA ALA A 77 13.91 4.90 12.73
C ALA A 77 13.03 5.91 11.96
N GLN A 78 12.90 7.14 12.46
CA GLN A 78 12.10 8.18 11.81
C GLN A 78 12.82 8.73 10.57
N PRO A 79 12.27 8.56 9.35
CA PRO A 79 12.96 8.89 8.10
C PRO A 79 13.35 10.38 7.99
N GLU A 80 12.55 11.28 8.53
CA GLU A 80 12.77 12.72 8.52
C GLU A 80 14.05 13.16 9.25
N PHE A 81 14.61 12.32 10.14
CA PHE A 81 15.84 12.58 10.88
C PHE A 81 17.01 11.68 10.47
N THR A 82 16.74 10.56 9.81
CA THR A 82 17.76 9.55 9.50
C THR A 82 18.08 9.45 8.01
N THR A 83 17.17 9.92 7.13
CA THR A 83 17.37 9.89 5.69
C THR A 83 18.03 11.19 5.23
N PRO A 84 19.08 11.13 4.36
CA PRO A 84 19.62 12.34 3.75
C PRO A 84 18.53 13.17 3.10
N ILE A 85 18.59 14.49 3.24
CA ILE A 85 17.49 15.38 2.83
C ILE A 85 17.18 15.26 1.33
N TRP A 86 18.16 15.08 0.48
CA TRP A 86 17.96 14.89 -0.96
C TRP A 86 17.23 13.59 -1.30
N ASP A 87 17.42 12.51 -0.52
CA ASP A 87 16.67 11.27 -0.66
C ASP A 87 15.25 11.42 -0.15
N TYR A 88 15.09 12.14 0.97
CA TYR A 88 13.78 12.42 1.56
C TYR A 88 12.91 13.22 0.59
N LEU A 89 13.45 14.30 0.03
CA LEU A 89 12.73 15.13 -0.95
C LEU A 89 12.46 14.37 -2.26
N ALA A 90 13.44 13.65 -2.80
CA ALA A 90 13.26 12.86 -4.03
C ALA A 90 12.14 11.83 -3.88
N GLY A 91 11.92 11.34 -2.65
CA GLY A 91 10.83 10.41 -2.32
C GLY A 91 9.46 11.04 -2.18
N LEU A 92 9.38 12.32 -1.84
CA LEU A 92 8.13 13.01 -1.49
C LEU A 92 7.74 14.11 -2.47
N VAL A 93 8.65 14.55 -3.36
CA VAL A 93 8.41 15.64 -4.32
C VAL A 93 8.76 15.14 -5.72
N ASP A 94 8.13 14.05 -6.15
CA ASP A 94 8.30 13.49 -7.49
C ASP A 94 7.19 13.96 -8.45
N ASP A 95 7.43 13.79 -9.77
CA ASP A 95 6.50 14.24 -10.81
C ASP A 95 5.12 13.59 -10.71
N GLN A 96 5.02 12.32 -10.27
CA GLN A 96 3.75 11.65 -10.09
C GLN A 96 2.94 12.29 -8.97
N ARG A 97 3.59 12.60 -7.83
CA ARG A 97 2.91 13.27 -6.71
C ARG A 97 2.46 14.69 -7.09
N VAL A 98 3.26 15.40 -7.89
CA VAL A 98 2.88 16.72 -8.42
C VAL A 98 1.67 16.62 -9.35
N ALA A 99 1.66 15.65 -10.26
CA ALA A 99 0.54 15.44 -11.17
C ALA A 99 -0.75 15.08 -10.41
N ASP A 100 -0.65 14.16 -9.45
CA ASP A 100 -1.76 13.76 -8.59
C ASP A 100 -2.28 14.95 -7.77
N GLY A 101 -1.39 15.75 -7.18
CA GLY A 101 -1.77 16.93 -6.39
C GLY A 101 -2.46 18.01 -7.21
N ARG A 102 -2.03 18.23 -8.45
CA ARG A 102 -2.72 19.15 -9.38
C ARG A 102 -4.13 18.64 -9.73
N ALA A 103 -4.29 17.33 -9.86
CA ALA A 103 -5.61 16.73 -10.03
C ALA A 103 -6.49 16.94 -8.79
N MET A 104 -5.94 16.80 -7.57
CA MET A 104 -6.67 17.08 -6.32
C MET A 104 -7.05 18.56 -6.19
N LEU A 105 -6.15 19.49 -6.54
CA LEU A 105 -6.47 20.92 -6.60
C LEU A 105 -7.65 21.21 -7.53
N ALA A 106 -7.69 20.57 -8.70
CA ALA A 106 -8.77 20.73 -9.65
C ALA A 106 -10.09 20.10 -9.14
N THR A 107 -10.03 18.91 -8.56
CA THR A 107 -11.19 18.17 -8.05
C THR A 107 -11.85 18.89 -6.88
N HIS A 108 -11.05 19.48 -5.98
CA HIS A 108 -11.53 20.13 -4.75
C HIS A 108 -11.48 21.66 -4.81
N ARG A 109 -11.49 22.25 -6.01
CA ARG A 109 -11.30 23.70 -6.22
C ARG A 109 -12.22 24.56 -5.36
N ASP A 110 -13.52 24.28 -5.38
CA ASP A 110 -14.51 25.11 -4.68
C ASP A 110 -14.40 24.98 -3.17
N LEU A 111 -14.10 23.77 -2.67
CA LEU A 111 -13.80 23.54 -1.27
C LEU A 111 -12.55 24.33 -0.86
N LEU A 112 -11.46 24.19 -1.58
CA LEU A 112 -10.19 24.83 -1.27
C LEU A 112 -10.29 26.36 -1.32
N ALA A 113 -11.07 26.92 -2.24
CA ALA A 113 -11.34 28.36 -2.29
C ALA A 113 -12.10 28.84 -1.04
N ARG A 114 -13.09 28.08 -0.55
CA ARG A 114 -13.77 28.39 0.72
C ARG A 114 -12.81 28.31 1.91
N LEU A 115 -11.96 27.27 1.96
CA LEU A 115 -10.97 27.11 3.03
C LEU A 115 -9.94 28.24 3.03
N GLN A 116 -9.47 28.66 1.85
CA GLN A 116 -8.58 29.82 1.72
C GLN A 116 -9.23 31.10 2.23
N ALA A 117 -10.49 31.33 1.88
CA ALA A 117 -11.24 32.51 2.38
C ALA A 117 -11.44 32.46 3.91
N GLN A 118 -11.65 31.27 4.47
CA GLN A 118 -11.93 31.08 5.90
C GLN A 118 -10.66 31.09 6.77
N TYR A 119 -9.60 30.40 6.33
CA TYR A 119 -8.40 30.16 7.13
C TYR A 119 -7.17 30.95 6.65
N GLY A 120 -7.23 31.55 5.46
CA GLY A 120 -6.14 32.32 4.87
C GLY A 120 -4.97 31.51 4.34
N VAL A 121 -5.08 30.16 4.34
CA VAL A 121 -4.03 29.24 3.88
C VAL A 121 -4.23 28.96 2.39
N ASP A 122 -3.14 29.01 1.62
CA ASP A 122 -3.21 28.74 0.18
C ASP A 122 -3.50 27.26 -0.12
N PRO A 123 -4.31 26.99 -1.14
CA PRO A 123 -4.73 25.65 -1.54
C PRO A 123 -3.59 24.67 -1.77
N GLU A 124 -2.52 25.13 -2.40
CA GLU A 124 -1.39 24.30 -2.76
C GLU A 124 -0.65 23.79 -1.53
N THR A 125 -0.56 24.58 -0.47
CA THR A 125 0.05 24.15 0.80
C THR A 125 -0.83 23.13 1.51
N VAL A 126 -2.15 23.32 1.56
CA VAL A 126 -3.07 22.34 2.15
C VAL A 126 -2.99 21.00 1.42
N VAL A 127 -3.00 21.03 0.07
CA VAL A 127 -2.89 19.82 -0.76
C VAL A 127 -1.50 19.19 -0.67
N ALA A 128 -0.43 19.99 -0.50
CA ALA A 128 0.92 19.47 -0.30
C ALA A 128 1.06 18.72 1.03
N VAL A 129 0.46 19.22 2.12
CA VAL A 129 0.39 18.47 3.39
C VAL A 129 -0.31 17.14 3.18
N TRP A 130 -1.48 17.13 2.56
CA TRP A 130 -2.22 15.91 2.26
C TRP A 130 -1.39 14.91 1.42
N GLY A 131 -0.67 15.42 0.42
CA GLY A 131 0.22 14.62 -0.43
C GLY A 131 1.39 13.99 0.33
N VAL A 132 2.03 14.74 1.22
CA VAL A 132 3.19 14.26 2.00
C VAL A 132 2.73 13.29 3.08
N GLU A 133 1.61 13.57 3.79
CA GLU A 133 1.12 12.77 4.91
C GLU A 133 0.59 11.41 4.49
N SER A 134 -0.21 11.35 3.44
CA SER A 134 -0.93 10.11 3.10
C SER A 134 -0.96 9.78 1.61
N ASP A 135 -0.14 10.44 0.78
CA ASP A 135 -0.24 10.29 -0.67
C ASP A 135 -1.69 10.52 -1.17
N TYR A 136 -2.29 11.63 -0.72
CA TYR A 136 -3.68 12.00 -1.01
C TYR A 136 -4.71 10.96 -0.54
N GLY A 137 -4.55 10.47 0.69
CA GLY A 137 -5.45 9.51 1.33
C GLY A 137 -5.24 8.05 0.94
N ARG A 138 -4.24 7.72 0.10
CA ARG A 138 -3.95 6.33 -0.31
C ARG A 138 -3.23 5.52 0.75
N ILE A 139 -2.49 6.17 1.64
CA ILE A 139 -1.63 5.54 2.65
C ILE A 139 -1.88 6.21 4.00
N THR A 140 -2.82 5.68 4.78
CA THR A 140 -3.23 6.24 6.08
C THR A 140 -2.72 5.44 7.29
N GLY A 141 -1.89 4.40 7.05
CA GLY A 141 -1.41 3.49 8.08
C GLY A 141 -2.29 2.24 8.21
N LYS A 142 -1.74 1.19 8.87
CA LYS A 142 -2.40 -0.13 8.98
C LYS A 142 -2.36 -0.70 10.40
N ARG A 143 -1.78 0.01 11.38
CA ARG A 143 -1.66 -0.47 12.75
C ARG A 143 -2.87 -0.04 13.57
N PRO A 144 -3.45 -0.94 14.37
CA PRO A 144 -4.52 -0.57 15.31
C PRO A 144 -4.02 0.52 16.27
N LEU A 145 -4.65 1.69 16.28
CA LEU A 145 -4.20 2.85 17.08
C LEU A 145 -4.17 2.55 18.57
N ARG A 146 -5.22 1.89 19.09
CA ARG A 146 -5.29 1.52 20.51
C ARG A 146 -4.09 0.69 20.94
N VAL A 147 -3.72 -0.32 20.14
CA VAL A 147 -2.62 -1.23 20.42
C VAL A 147 -1.28 -0.51 20.36
N SER A 148 -1.05 0.26 19.29
CA SER A 148 0.21 1.00 19.13
C SER A 148 0.43 2.00 20.24
N LEU A 149 -0.57 2.84 20.54
CA LEU A 149 -0.46 3.87 21.57
C LEU A 149 -0.36 3.28 22.98
N ALA A 150 -1.13 2.23 23.31
CA ALA A 150 -1.03 1.55 24.59
C ALA A 150 0.36 0.91 24.79
N THR A 151 0.91 0.28 23.73
CA THR A 151 2.26 -0.29 23.78
C THR A 151 3.30 0.80 24.08
N LEU A 152 3.26 1.89 23.31
CA LEU A 152 4.20 3.00 23.47
C LEU A 152 4.01 3.77 24.78
N ALA A 153 2.80 3.79 25.33
CA ALA A 153 2.51 4.38 26.64
C ALA A 153 3.09 3.59 27.81
N CYS A 154 3.28 2.28 27.61
CA CYS A 154 3.79 1.36 28.65
C CYS A 154 5.23 0.94 28.43
N GLU A 155 5.71 0.92 27.18
CA GLU A 155 7.02 0.38 26.83
C GLU A 155 7.78 1.38 25.91
N GLY A 156 9.11 1.34 25.93
CA GLY A 156 9.94 2.21 25.09
C GLY A 156 10.24 3.57 25.72
N ARG A 157 10.59 4.55 24.87
CA ARG A 157 10.88 5.94 25.30
C ARG A 157 9.69 6.87 25.06
N ARG A 158 9.64 8.02 25.72
CA ARG A 158 8.56 9.02 25.61
C ARG A 158 7.20 8.51 26.09
N GLN A 159 7.17 7.60 27.06
CA GLN A 159 5.93 6.99 27.56
C GLN A 159 4.87 8.01 27.96
N ASP A 160 5.26 9.12 28.63
CA ASP A 160 4.31 10.16 29.07
C ASP A 160 3.61 10.83 27.89
N PHE A 161 4.33 11.07 26.79
CA PHE A 161 3.73 11.60 25.56
C PHE A 161 2.70 10.61 25.00
N PHE A 162 3.10 9.35 24.79
CA PHE A 162 2.20 8.33 24.23
C PHE A 162 1.04 7.98 25.17
N ARG A 163 1.23 8.07 26.47
CA ARG A 163 0.13 7.98 27.46
C ARG A 163 -0.87 9.10 27.27
N GLY A 164 -0.38 10.32 27.03
CA GLY A 164 -1.21 11.46 26.68
C GLY A 164 -2.06 11.21 25.45
N GLU A 165 -1.46 10.68 24.36
CA GLU A 165 -2.15 10.36 23.11
C GLU A 165 -3.13 9.19 23.27
N PHE A 166 -2.77 8.14 24.01
CA PHE A 166 -3.67 7.02 24.30
C PHE A 166 -4.93 7.47 25.07
N LEU A 167 -4.76 8.29 26.10
CA LEU A 167 -5.89 8.82 26.85
C LEU A 167 -6.72 9.80 26.02
N ALA A 168 -6.11 10.60 25.14
CA ALA A 168 -6.85 11.44 24.20
C ALA A 168 -7.69 10.60 23.24
N LEU A 169 -7.15 9.50 22.72
CA LEU A 169 -7.90 8.55 21.89
C LEU A 169 -9.12 7.99 22.63
N LEU A 170 -8.96 7.56 23.89
CA LEU A 170 -10.08 7.05 24.70
C LEU A 170 -11.14 8.12 24.95
N SER A 171 -10.75 9.38 25.17
CA SER A 171 -11.69 10.49 25.31
C SER A 171 -12.51 10.71 24.04
N LEU A 172 -11.88 10.64 22.86
CA LEU A 172 -12.56 10.79 21.57
C LEU A 172 -13.52 9.63 21.29
N LEU A 173 -13.15 8.41 21.65
CA LEU A 173 -14.03 7.24 21.55
C LEU A 173 -15.23 7.34 22.51
N GLN A 174 -15.03 7.87 23.71
CA GLN A 174 -16.12 8.13 24.68
C GLN A 174 -17.09 9.19 24.20
N ALA A 175 -16.55 10.29 23.64
CA ALA A 175 -17.35 11.39 23.12
C ALA A 175 -18.13 11.02 21.85
N GLY A 176 -17.79 9.91 21.20
CA GLY A 176 -18.37 9.52 19.92
C GLY A 176 -17.80 10.27 18.70
N ASP A 177 -16.74 11.06 18.91
CA ASP A 177 -15.99 11.73 17.83
C ASP A 177 -15.33 10.74 16.89
N LEU A 178 -14.88 9.60 17.45
CA LEU A 178 -14.36 8.45 16.71
C LEU A 178 -15.26 7.26 17.00
N SER A 179 -15.83 6.67 15.96
CA SER A 179 -16.81 5.59 16.11
C SER A 179 -16.21 4.18 15.95
N ASP A 180 -15.03 4.08 15.40
CA ASP A 180 -14.40 2.79 15.11
C ASP A 180 -13.28 2.47 16.12
N PRO A 181 -13.51 1.53 17.07
CA PRO A 181 -12.47 1.07 17.99
C PRO A 181 -11.33 0.31 17.29
N GLN A 182 -11.53 -0.11 16.04
CA GLN A 182 -10.53 -0.74 15.18
C GLN A 182 -9.78 0.25 14.29
N LEU A 183 -9.90 1.56 14.58
CA LEU A 183 -9.24 2.61 13.82
C LEU A 183 -7.74 2.35 13.67
N THR A 184 -7.27 2.40 12.42
CA THR A 184 -5.88 2.17 12.07
C THR A 184 -5.16 3.46 11.69
N GLY A 185 -3.85 3.46 11.87
CA GLY A 185 -3.00 4.58 11.53
C GLY A 185 -1.52 4.21 11.48
N SER A 186 -0.67 5.18 11.76
CA SER A 186 0.78 4.99 11.86
C SER A 186 1.16 4.23 13.15
N TRP A 187 2.40 3.78 13.22
CA TRP A 187 2.96 3.15 14.42
C TRP A 187 2.98 4.10 15.64
N ALA A 188 3.03 5.41 15.41
CA ALA A 188 3.12 6.45 16.43
C ALA A 188 1.75 7.08 16.77
N GLY A 189 0.65 6.56 16.24
CA GLY A 189 -0.69 7.00 16.57
C GLY A 189 -1.25 8.12 15.69
N ALA A 190 -0.57 8.51 14.62
CA ALA A 190 -1.14 9.40 13.62
C ALA A 190 -2.13 8.66 12.72
N PHE A 191 -3.26 9.29 12.37
CA PHE A 191 -4.34 8.64 11.61
C PHE A 191 -5.08 9.59 10.69
N GLY A 192 -5.88 9.01 9.81
CA GLY A 192 -6.67 9.75 8.83
C GLY A 192 -5.85 10.27 7.66
N GLN A 193 -6.49 11.04 6.81
CA GLN A 193 -5.92 11.50 5.54
C GLN A 193 -4.77 12.50 5.72
N THR A 194 -4.78 13.27 6.81
CA THR A 194 -3.75 14.26 7.13
C THR A 194 -2.97 13.94 8.41
N GLN A 195 -3.03 12.67 8.84
CA GLN A 195 -2.18 12.06 9.87
C GLN A 195 -2.11 12.84 11.20
N PHE A 196 -3.26 13.28 11.71
CA PHE A 196 -3.32 13.87 13.06
C PHE A 196 -3.14 12.80 14.14
N ILE A 197 -2.41 13.14 15.21
CA ILE A 197 -2.43 12.38 16.46
C ILE A 197 -3.70 12.72 17.28
N PRO A 198 -4.17 11.85 18.18
CA PRO A 198 -5.43 12.06 18.90
C PRO A 198 -5.57 13.40 19.61
N SER A 199 -4.53 13.89 20.28
CA SER A 199 -4.55 15.19 20.96
C SER A 199 -4.67 16.37 19.98
N THR A 200 -4.06 16.26 18.80
CA THR A 200 -4.19 17.26 17.74
C THR A 200 -5.60 17.25 17.16
N TYR A 201 -6.15 16.05 16.89
CA TYR A 201 -7.54 15.89 16.46
C TYR A 201 -8.50 16.57 17.45
N ALA A 202 -8.40 16.25 18.75
CA ALA A 202 -9.27 16.81 19.78
C ALA A 202 -9.28 18.35 19.81
N ARG A 203 -8.13 18.98 19.53
CA ARG A 203 -7.93 20.42 19.61
C ARG A 203 -8.21 21.16 18.31
N ILE A 204 -7.98 20.53 17.15
CA ILE A 204 -7.88 21.23 15.85
C ILE A 204 -8.92 20.74 14.84
N ALA A 205 -9.36 19.49 14.89
CA ALA A 205 -10.28 18.94 13.89
C ALA A 205 -11.59 19.75 13.82
N VAL A 206 -12.03 20.01 12.59
CA VAL A 206 -13.25 20.75 12.28
C VAL A 206 -14.10 19.97 11.28
N ASP A 207 -15.41 20.22 11.32
CA ASP A 207 -16.38 19.78 10.33
C ASP A 207 -16.26 20.68 9.09
N GLY A 208 -15.78 20.14 8.00
CA GLY A 208 -15.50 20.89 6.75
C GLY A 208 -16.61 20.81 5.71
N ASP A 209 -17.52 19.83 5.84
CA ASP A 209 -18.68 19.66 4.95
C ASP A 209 -20.03 20.02 5.60
N GLY A 210 -20.05 20.24 6.91
CA GLY A 210 -21.23 20.71 7.64
C GLY A 210 -22.21 19.58 8.00
N ASP A 211 -21.75 18.33 8.04
CA ASP A 211 -22.58 17.18 8.39
C ASP A 211 -22.73 16.96 9.91
N GLY A 212 -22.07 17.78 10.73
CA GLY A 212 -22.07 17.75 12.19
C GLY A 212 -21.02 16.80 12.78
N ARG A 213 -20.10 16.25 11.95
CA ARG A 213 -19.04 15.35 12.36
C ARG A 213 -17.66 15.92 12.00
N ARG A 214 -16.61 15.30 12.49
CA ARG A 214 -15.21 15.69 12.20
C ARG A 214 -14.45 14.45 11.74
N ASP A 215 -14.77 13.92 10.55
CA ASP A 215 -14.24 12.65 10.05
C ASP A 215 -12.99 12.83 9.18
N LEU A 216 -11.81 12.85 9.79
CA LEU A 216 -10.54 12.95 9.07
C LEU A 216 -10.14 11.66 8.35
N VAL A 217 -10.89 10.58 8.48
CA VAL A 217 -10.61 9.28 7.84
C VAL A 217 -11.35 9.16 6.52
N ALA A 218 -12.67 9.36 6.52
CA ALA A 218 -13.50 9.19 5.34
C ALA A 218 -13.84 10.51 4.63
N SER A 219 -13.94 11.65 5.35
CA SER A 219 -14.27 12.96 4.78
C SER A 219 -13.01 13.72 4.35
N VAL A 220 -12.84 13.90 3.03
CA VAL A 220 -11.79 14.77 2.48
C VAL A 220 -12.03 16.24 2.88
N PRO A 221 -13.27 16.80 2.85
CA PRO A 221 -13.52 18.15 3.32
C PRO A 221 -13.06 18.40 4.75
N ASP A 222 -13.33 17.48 5.69
CA ASP A 222 -12.92 17.63 7.09
C ASP A 222 -11.40 17.58 7.25
N ALA A 223 -10.75 16.66 6.53
CA ALA A 223 -9.31 16.54 6.56
C ALA A 223 -8.60 17.80 6.05
N LEU A 224 -9.06 18.36 4.92
CA LEU A 224 -8.47 19.56 4.34
C LEU A 224 -8.80 20.81 5.16
N ALA A 225 -10.03 20.94 5.68
CA ALA A 225 -10.43 22.03 6.57
C ALA A 225 -9.62 22.00 7.88
N SER A 226 -9.46 20.82 8.48
CA SER A 226 -8.66 20.65 9.70
C SER A 226 -7.18 20.97 9.48
N THR A 227 -6.64 20.64 8.31
CA THR A 227 -5.26 21.00 7.93
C THR A 227 -5.11 22.52 7.78
N ALA A 228 -6.04 23.18 7.08
CA ALA A 228 -6.02 24.64 6.94
C ALA A 228 -6.17 25.34 8.31
N HIS A 229 -7.07 24.84 9.15
CA HIS A 229 -7.24 25.33 10.52
C HIS A 229 -5.96 25.12 11.36
N TYR A 230 -5.31 23.95 11.24
CA TYR A 230 -4.02 23.71 11.91
C TYR A 230 -2.98 24.76 11.54
N LEU A 231 -2.77 24.99 10.24
CA LEU A 231 -1.77 25.95 9.76
C LEU A 231 -2.10 27.38 10.19
N GLN A 232 -3.37 27.77 10.15
CA GLN A 232 -3.83 29.06 10.70
C GLN A 232 -3.49 29.21 12.18
N ARG A 233 -3.82 28.17 12.99
CA ARG A 233 -3.51 28.16 14.43
C ARG A 233 -2.01 28.11 14.72
N ALA A 234 -1.22 27.58 13.80
CA ALA A 234 0.25 27.54 13.87
C ALA A 234 0.89 28.89 13.46
N GLY A 235 0.09 29.89 13.14
CA GLY A 235 0.58 31.24 12.81
C GLY A 235 0.82 31.46 11.32
N TRP A 236 0.04 30.82 10.45
CA TRP A 236 0.05 31.10 9.02
C TRP A 236 -0.34 32.54 8.73
N HIS A 237 0.43 33.20 7.88
CA HIS A 237 0.20 34.58 7.41
C HIS A 237 -0.26 34.56 5.95
N THR A 238 -1.49 34.99 5.72
CA THR A 238 -2.06 35.08 4.37
C THR A 238 -1.25 36.02 3.48
N GLY A 239 -0.87 35.53 2.29
CA GLY A 239 -0.10 36.29 1.31
C GLY A 239 1.42 36.35 1.55
N GLU A 240 1.92 35.85 2.69
CA GLU A 240 3.35 35.67 2.92
C GLU A 240 3.82 34.33 2.32
N PRO A 241 4.93 34.28 1.57
CA PRO A 241 5.48 33.01 1.10
C PRO A 241 6.04 32.19 2.27
N TRP A 242 6.19 30.86 2.10
CA TRP A 242 6.96 30.06 3.06
C TRP A 242 8.46 30.42 3.03
N GLY A 243 8.97 30.77 1.85
CA GLY A 243 10.37 31.06 1.55
C GLY A 243 10.65 30.94 0.07
N TYR A 244 11.91 30.91 -0.26
CA TYR A 244 12.43 30.66 -1.61
C TYR A 244 13.90 30.27 -1.57
N GLU A 245 14.35 29.60 -2.63
CA GLU A 245 15.76 29.23 -2.82
C GLU A 245 16.63 30.45 -3.15
N VAL A 246 17.84 30.48 -2.56
CA VAL A 246 18.80 31.58 -2.74
C VAL A 246 20.18 31.07 -3.10
N LYS A 247 20.98 31.94 -3.75
CA LYS A 247 22.41 31.79 -3.97
C LYS A 247 23.19 32.59 -2.96
N LEU A 248 24.23 31.99 -2.40
CA LEU A 248 25.15 32.63 -1.48
C LEU A 248 26.40 33.08 -2.23
N PRO A 249 26.96 34.25 -1.90
CA PRO A 249 28.20 34.68 -2.51
C PRO A 249 29.38 33.81 -2.03
N PRO A 250 30.51 33.79 -2.79
CA PRO A 250 31.73 33.13 -2.33
C PRO A 250 32.18 33.64 -0.97
N GLY A 251 32.58 32.74 -0.08
CA GLY A 251 33.03 33.09 1.28
C GLY A 251 31.93 33.49 2.27
N PHE A 252 30.67 33.26 1.93
CA PHE A 252 29.54 33.54 2.85
C PHE A 252 29.72 32.84 4.21
N ASP A 253 29.44 33.56 5.29
CA ASP A 253 29.52 33.02 6.65
C ASP A 253 28.29 32.11 6.97
N ALA A 254 28.51 30.81 6.86
CA ALA A 254 27.48 29.82 7.12
C ALA A 254 27.02 29.78 8.60
N SER A 255 27.74 30.37 9.54
CA SER A 255 27.33 30.44 10.95
C SER A 255 26.09 31.33 11.16
N LEU A 256 25.73 32.15 10.17
CA LEU A 256 24.51 32.95 10.19
C LEU A 256 23.24 32.16 9.89
N ALA A 257 23.38 30.91 9.43
CA ALA A 257 22.24 30.03 9.16
C ALA A 257 21.60 29.50 10.43
N GLY A 258 20.33 29.18 10.34
CA GLY A 258 19.53 28.59 11.41
C GLY A 258 18.09 29.11 11.37
N ARG A 259 17.12 28.21 11.43
CA ARG A 259 15.69 28.50 11.28
C ARG A 259 15.18 29.62 12.21
N THR A 260 15.75 29.74 13.41
CA THR A 260 15.40 30.78 14.39
C THR A 260 16.28 32.03 14.32
N ALA A 261 17.37 32.00 13.55
CA ALA A 261 18.30 33.12 13.39
C ALA A 261 17.81 34.15 12.37
N ARG A 262 16.68 34.78 12.65
CA ARG A 262 15.97 35.68 11.72
C ARG A 262 16.65 37.04 11.63
N ARG A 263 16.83 37.53 10.37
CA ARG A 263 17.38 38.84 10.03
C ARG A 263 16.48 39.56 9.01
N PRO A 264 16.52 40.90 8.94
CA PRO A 264 15.84 41.63 7.88
C PRO A 264 16.29 41.19 6.49
N LEU A 265 15.41 41.22 5.49
CA LEU A 265 15.80 40.97 4.09
C LEU A 265 16.86 41.92 3.59
N SER A 266 16.84 43.21 4.04
CA SER A 266 17.88 44.18 3.76
C SER A 266 19.29 43.73 4.19
N ASP A 267 19.41 43.01 5.34
CA ASP A 267 20.70 42.47 5.80
C ASP A 267 21.20 41.32 4.91
N TRP A 268 20.31 40.45 4.43
CA TRP A 268 20.66 39.38 3.50
C TRP A 268 21.12 39.93 2.14
N VAL A 269 20.38 40.91 1.60
CA VAL A 269 20.74 41.59 0.34
C VAL A 269 22.08 42.30 0.45
N ALA A 270 22.34 43.03 1.56
CA ALA A 270 23.61 43.69 1.82
C ALA A 270 24.80 42.70 1.89
N ARG A 271 24.54 41.44 2.25
CA ARG A 271 25.53 40.34 2.28
C ARG A 271 25.70 39.66 0.93
N GLY A 272 25.01 40.10 -0.11
CA GLY A 272 25.09 39.52 -1.45
C GLY A 272 24.24 38.27 -1.67
N VAL A 273 23.28 37.97 -0.79
CA VAL A 273 22.32 36.87 -1.00
C VAL A 273 21.36 37.27 -2.12
N ALA A 274 21.17 36.40 -3.10
CA ALA A 274 20.30 36.62 -4.25
C ALA A 274 19.37 35.42 -4.46
N ARG A 275 18.23 35.61 -5.11
CA ARG A 275 17.35 34.47 -5.44
C ARG A 275 18.02 33.52 -6.43
N ALA A 276 17.77 32.22 -6.29
CA ALA A 276 18.34 31.20 -7.16
C ALA A 276 17.84 31.30 -8.61
N ASP A 277 16.60 31.78 -8.81
CA ASP A 277 15.98 32.02 -10.12
C ASP A 277 16.45 33.30 -10.82
N GLY A 278 17.29 34.08 -10.17
CA GLY A 278 17.82 35.35 -10.69
C GLY A 278 16.90 36.56 -10.48
N SER A 279 15.72 36.41 -9.90
CA SER A 279 14.85 37.52 -9.54
C SER A 279 15.44 38.33 -8.36
N ALA A 280 15.05 39.60 -8.24
CA ALA A 280 15.52 40.46 -7.16
C ALA A 280 14.83 40.13 -5.82
N ILE A 281 15.59 40.20 -4.72
CA ILE A 281 15.05 40.26 -3.37
C ILE A 281 14.78 41.74 -3.04
N ALA A 282 13.54 42.10 -2.75
CA ALA A 282 13.21 43.42 -2.27
C ALA A 282 13.80 43.62 -0.86
N ALA A 283 14.74 44.56 -0.72
CA ALA A 283 15.31 44.92 0.58
C ALA A 283 14.19 45.53 1.46
N SER A 284 13.96 44.92 2.60
CA SER A 284 12.93 45.36 3.56
C SER A 284 13.30 44.93 4.98
N ASP A 285 12.51 45.39 5.97
CA ASP A 285 12.67 44.99 7.35
C ASP A 285 11.98 43.64 7.65
N GLU A 286 11.31 43.02 6.66
CA GLU A 286 10.74 41.70 6.78
C GLU A 286 11.82 40.68 7.18
N ARG A 287 11.50 39.87 8.20
CA ARG A 287 12.47 38.99 8.82
C ARG A 287 12.39 37.58 8.28
N SER A 288 13.50 37.09 7.74
CA SER A 288 13.67 35.73 7.28
C SER A 288 14.86 35.05 7.95
N ALA A 289 14.90 33.75 7.89
CA ALA A 289 16.01 32.93 8.37
C ALA A 289 16.65 32.18 7.19
N LEU A 290 17.95 31.99 7.24
CA LEU A 290 18.69 31.23 6.24
C LEU A 290 18.75 29.75 6.66
N LEU A 291 18.31 28.84 5.78
CA LEU A 291 18.50 27.40 5.94
C LEU A 291 19.58 26.88 4.98
N LEU A 292 20.43 26.01 5.51
CA LEU A 292 21.47 25.27 4.77
C LEU A 292 21.30 23.77 5.05
N PRO A 293 20.27 23.11 4.52
CA PRO A 293 19.90 21.75 4.91
C PRO A 293 20.93 20.69 4.54
N ALA A 294 21.85 21.01 3.62
CA ALA A 294 22.98 20.16 3.24
C ALA A 294 24.34 20.90 3.35
N GLY A 295 24.41 21.91 4.21
CA GLY A 295 25.58 22.77 4.36
C GLY A 295 25.69 23.84 3.26
N ARG A 296 26.82 24.58 3.26
CA ARG A 296 27.01 25.72 2.39
C ARG A 296 27.13 25.41 0.90
N ASP A 297 27.48 24.17 0.58
CA ASP A 297 27.73 23.73 -0.80
C ASP A 297 26.47 23.12 -1.45
N GLY A 298 25.37 23.08 -0.74
CA GLY A 298 24.04 22.62 -1.20
C GLY A 298 23.06 23.76 -1.40
N PRO A 299 21.80 23.44 -1.73
CA PRO A 299 20.70 24.39 -1.80
C PRO A 299 20.55 25.20 -0.51
N ALA A 300 20.34 26.51 -0.65
CA ALA A 300 20.12 27.43 0.45
C ALA A 300 18.74 28.10 0.32
N PHE A 301 18.07 28.38 1.43
CA PHE A 301 16.73 28.93 1.42
C PHE A 301 16.60 30.08 2.42
N LEU A 302 15.97 31.19 2.01
CA LEU A 302 15.40 32.13 2.96
C LEU A 302 13.97 31.71 3.28
N VAL A 303 13.68 31.54 4.58
CA VAL A 303 12.37 31.06 5.06
C VAL A 303 11.72 32.09 5.97
N PHE A 304 10.38 32.17 5.87
CA PHE A 304 9.53 33.11 6.59
C PHE A 304 8.67 32.39 7.65
N ARG A 305 7.67 33.08 8.21
CA ARG A 305 6.82 32.55 9.26
C ARG A 305 5.99 31.34 8.80
N ASN A 306 5.54 31.36 7.55
CA ASN A 306 4.76 30.26 6.99
C ASN A 306 5.56 28.95 6.91
N TYR A 307 6.87 29.01 6.78
CA TYR A 307 7.72 27.82 6.95
C TYR A 307 7.67 27.26 8.38
N ASP A 308 7.62 28.15 9.41
CA ASP A 308 7.49 27.68 10.79
C ASP A 308 6.12 27.07 11.06
N ALA A 309 5.05 27.57 10.43
CA ALA A 309 3.73 26.95 10.50
C ALA A 309 3.74 25.52 9.92
N ILE A 310 4.37 25.32 8.75
CA ILE A 310 4.56 23.97 8.17
C ILE A 310 5.46 23.11 9.06
N TYR A 311 6.58 23.65 9.53
CA TYR A 311 7.51 22.94 10.40
C TYR A 311 6.85 22.43 11.69
N SER A 312 5.89 23.17 12.24
CA SER A 312 5.20 22.80 13.48
C SER A 312 4.42 21.48 13.39
N TYR A 313 4.10 21.04 12.16
CA TYR A 313 3.33 19.82 11.93
C TYR A 313 4.08 18.54 12.34
N ASN A 314 5.39 18.48 12.05
CA ASN A 314 6.24 17.32 12.39
C ASN A 314 7.64 17.70 12.95
N ALA A 315 7.90 18.96 13.24
CA ALA A 315 9.12 19.48 13.83
C ALA A 315 10.44 18.99 13.17
N ALA A 316 10.43 18.75 11.85
CA ALA A 316 11.60 18.37 11.06
C ALA A 316 11.78 19.29 9.84
N GLU A 317 13.02 19.76 9.59
CA GLU A 317 13.32 20.68 8.48
C GLU A 317 13.13 20.01 7.11
N SER A 318 13.51 18.73 7.00
CA SER A 318 13.32 17.94 5.77
C SER A 318 11.84 17.77 5.42
N TYR A 319 10.99 17.55 6.43
CA TYR A 319 9.54 17.46 6.27
C TYR A 319 8.93 18.79 5.81
N ALA A 320 9.26 19.88 6.50
CA ALA A 320 8.77 21.21 6.15
C ALA A 320 9.20 21.62 4.73
N LEU A 321 10.45 21.34 4.36
CA LEU A 321 10.97 21.65 3.04
C LEU A 321 10.31 20.79 1.94
N ALA A 322 9.96 19.52 2.23
CA ALA A 322 9.24 18.68 1.29
C ALA A 322 7.85 19.24 0.98
N ILE A 323 7.07 19.63 2.01
CA ILE A 323 5.76 20.27 1.83
C ILE A 323 5.89 21.59 1.07
N ALA A 324 6.81 22.45 1.48
CA ALA A 324 7.05 23.74 0.88
C ALA A 324 7.41 23.63 -0.61
N THR A 325 8.34 22.72 -0.94
CA THR A 325 8.77 22.47 -2.33
C THR A 325 7.63 21.83 -3.14
N LEU A 326 6.86 20.90 -2.56
CA LEU A 326 5.71 20.30 -3.24
C LEU A 326 4.64 21.38 -3.52
N ALA A 327 4.34 22.27 -2.58
CA ALA A 327 3.40 23.37 -2.77
C ALA A 327 3.83 24.28 -3.93
N ASP A 328 5.12 24.64 -4.00
CA ASP A 328 5.65 25.43 -5.11
C ASP A 328 5.52 24.72 -6.46
N ARG A 329 5.80 23.43 -6.51
CA ARG A 329 5.63 22.63 -7.74
C ARG A 329 4.16 22.51 -8.15
N LEU A 330 3.23 22.44 -7.21
CA LEU A 330 1.79 22.46 -7.48
C LEU A 330 1.37 23.78 -8.12
N ARG A 331 1.95 24.92 -7.71
CA ARG A 331 1.75 26.26 -8.31
C ARG A 331 2.39 26.39 -9.71
N GLY A 332 3.21 25.45 -10.14
CA GLY A 332 3.90 25.49 -11.43
C GLY A 332 5.38 25.86 -11.34
N GLY A 333 5.95 26.01 -10.14
CA GLY A 333 7.37 26.25 -9.93
C GLY A 333 8.27 25.10 -10.40
N ALA A 334 9.51 25.41 -10.75
CA ALA A 334 10.48 24.44 -11.26
C ALA A 334 11.02 23.45 -10.20
N GLY A 335 10.84 23.75 -8.90
CA GLY A 335 11.46 23.02 -7.80
C GLY A 335 12.83 23.60 -7.43
N ILE A 336 13.64 22.82 -6.74
CA ILE A 336 14.98 23.23 -6.28
C ILE A 336 15.94 23.23 -7.46
N VAL A 337 16.65 24.34 -7.64
CA VAL A 337 17.55 24.61 -8.78
C VAL A 337 18.99 24.20 -8.49
N ALA A 338 19.50 24.48 -7.28
CA ALA A 338 20.85 24.14 -6.90
C ALA A 338 21.03 22.62 -6.73
N ALA A 339 22.20 22.14 -7.16
CA ALA A 339 22.53 20.73 -6.99
C ALA A 339 22.76 20.38 -5.51
N TRP A 340 22.31 19.21 -5.11
CA TRP A 340 22.66 18.65 -3.81
C TRP A 340 24.14 18.24 -3.78
N PRO A 341 24.86 18.39 -2.65
CA PRO A 341 26.28 18.06 -2.55
C PRO A 341 26.46 16.53 -2.39
N THR A 342 26.09 15.80 -3.42
CA THR A 342 26.18 14.34 -3.47
C THR A 342 26.50 13.88 -4.89
N ASP A 343 27.36 12.87 -5.01
CA ASP A 343 27.63 12.15 -6.25
C ASP A 343 26.65 10.98 -6.48
N ASP A 344 25.74 10.77 -5.52
CA ASP A 344 24.73 9.73 -5.54
C ASP A 344 23.34 10.31 -5.15
N PRO A 345 22.67 11.02 -6.06
CA PRO A 345 21.36 11.62 -5.77
C PRO A 345 20.31 10.58 -5.42
N GLY A 346 19.31 11.00 -4.66
CA GLY A 346 18.14 10.21 -4.32
C GLY A 346 17.28 9.88 -5.55
N LEU A 347 16.52 8.79 -5.45
CA LEU A 347 15.67 8.30 -6.51
C LEU A 347 14.23 8.81 -6.37
N SER A 348 13.63 9.24 -7.48
CA SER A 348 12.19 9.47 -7.59
C SER A 348 11.40 8.17 -7.36
N ARG A 349 10.08 8.26 -7.12
CA ARG A 349 9.23 7.08 -6.96
C ARG A 349 9.29 6.14 -8.17
N ALA A 350 9.32 6.70 -9.38
CA ALA A 350 9.45 5.92 -10.61
C ALA A 350 10.78 5.17 -10.67
N GLN A 351 11.89 5.86 -10.36
CA GLN A 351 13.23 5.25 -10.32
C GLN A 351 13.35 4.19 -9.21
N ARG A 352 12.72 4.39 -8.05
CA ARG A 352 12.66 3.37 -6.99
C ARG A 352 11.89 2.13 -7.41
N ARG A 353 10.78 2.29 -8.14
CA ARG A 353 10.07 1.15 -8.75
C ARG A 353 10.93 0.41 -9.77
N GLU A 354 11.65 1.14 -10.60
CA GLU A 354 12.61 0.54 -11.54
C GLU A 354 13.71 -0.23 -10.79
N LEU A 355 14.32 0.37 -9.77
CA LEU A 355 15.29 -0.29 -8.90
C LEU A 355 14.72 -1.58 -8.29
N GLN A 356 13.52 -1.51 -7.74
CA GLN A 356 12.83 -2.67 -7.19
C GLN A 356 12.60 -3.76 -8.25
N ALA A 357 12.18 -3.40 -9.47
CA ALA A 357 12.01 -4.34 -10.57
C ALA A 357 13.34 -5.00 -10.97
N LEU A 358 14.43 -4.23 -11.01
CA LEU A 358 15.78 -4.75 -11.28
C LEU A 358 16.30 -5.67 -10.17
N LEU A 359 15.97 -5.42 -8.92
CA LEU A 359 16.30 -6.29 -7.78
C LEU A 359 15.52 -7.60 -7.85
N LEU A 360 14.21 -7.54 -8.12
CA LEU A 360 13.37 -8.73 -8.33
C LEU A 360 13.90 -9.60 -9.49
N ALA A 361 14.26 -8.98 -10.63
CA ALA A 361 14.81 -9.68 -11.78
C ALA A 361 16.13 -10.39 -11.46
N ARG A 362 16.80 -10.03 -10.36
CA ARG A 362 18.04 -10.67 -9.86
C ARG A 362 17.77 -11.67 -8.72
N GLY A 363 16.51 -11.96 -8.43
CA GLY A 363 16.11 -12.95 -7.44
C GLY A 363 16.05 -12.45 -6.01
N HIS A 364 16.12 -11.11 -5.79
CA HIS A 364 15.95 -10.56 -4.44
C HIS A 364 14.46 -10.48 -4.08
N ASP A 365 14.12 -10.96 -2.89
CA ASP A 365 12.78 -10.76 -2.33
C ASP A 365 12.65 -9.39 -1.68
N ILE A 366 11.96 -8.50 -2.34
CA ILE A 366 11.68 -7.16 -1.85
C ILE A 366 10.18 -6.89 -1.69
N GLY A 367 9.34 -7.89 -1.95
CA GLY A 367 7.89 -7.74 -1.95
C GLY A 367 7.36 -7.02 -3.20
N ALA A 368 6.48 -6.03 -3.01
CA ALA A 368 5.86 -5.31 -4.12
C ALA A 368 6.77 -4.24 -4.72
N VAL A 369 6.61 -4.00 -6.03
CA VAL A 369 7.21 -2.85 -6.74
C VAL A 369 6.31 -1.62 -6.52
N ASP A 370 6.42 -1.01 -5.36
CA ASP A 370 5.56 0.10 -4.91
C ASP A 370 6.29 1.46 -4.88
N GLY A 371 7.61 1.45 -5.03
CA GLY A 371 8.47 2.62 -4.90
C GLY A 371 8.79 2.98 -3.43
N MET A 372 8.43 2.11 -2.47
CA MET A 372 8.73 2.27 -1.05
C MET A 372 9.98 1.48 -0.67
N VAL A 373 11.01 2.14 -0.15
CA VAL A 373 12.27 1.47 0.22
C VAL A 373 12.17 0.95 1.66
N GLY A 374 11.57 -0.23 1.82
CA GLY A 374 11.48 -0.96 3.09
C GLY A 374 12.73 -1.74 3.45
N THR A 375 12.70 -2.47 4.58
CA THR A 375 13.85 -3.25 5.08
C THR A 375 14.31 -4.33 4.10
N ALA A 376 13.38 -5.02 3.41
CA ALA A 376 13.70 -6.04 2.41
C ALA A 376 14.42 -5.40 1.21
N THR A 377 13.89 -4.28 0.69
CA THR A 377 14.52 -3.53 -0.41
C THR A 377 15.92 -3.05 -0.03
N ARG A 378 16.12 -2.49 1.17
CA ARG A 378 17.45 -2.04 1.65
C ARG A 378 18.45 -3.20 1.73
N ARG A 379 18.04 -4.36 2.24
CA ARG A 379 18.88 -5.57 2.28
C ARG A 379 19.29 -6.03 0.88
N ALA A 380 18.36 -6.05 -0.06
CA ALA A 380 18.61 -6.42 -1.44
C ALA A 380 19.59 -5.45 -2.11
N ILE A 381 19.41 -4.13 -1.88
CA ILE A 381 20.34 -3.10 -2.37
C ILE A 381 21.74 -3.33 -1.80
N ALA A 382 21.89 -3.54 -0.48
CA ALA A 382 23.19 -3.77 0.15
C ALA A 382 23.88 -5.01 -0.41
N ALA A 383 23.14 -6.10 -0.66
CA ALA A 383 23.67 -7.29 -1.29
C ALA A 383 24.18 -7.02 -2.72
N GLU A 384 23.43 -6.27 -3.53
CA GLU A 384 23.85 -5.89 -4.87
C GLU A 384 25.02 -4.89 -4.88
N GLN A 385 25.05 -3.92 -3.95
CA GLN A 385 26.18 -3.03 -3.76
C GLN A 385 27.46 -3.82 -3.46
N ALA A 386 27.40 -4.77 -2.51
CA ALA A 386 28.52 -5.66 -2.17
C ALA A 386 28.96 -6.51 -3.39
N ARG A 387 28.00 -7.12 -4.11
CA ARG A 387 28.28 -7.91 -5.32
C ARG A 387 28.92 -7.11 -6.43
N LEU A 388 28.57 -5.84 -6.58
CA LEU A 388 29.08 -4.93 -7.61
C LEU A 388 30.34 -4.15 -7.16
N GLY A 389 30.81 -4.36 -5.93
CA GLY A 389 31.96 -3.64 -5.36
C GLY A 389 31.67 -2.16 -5.06
N LEU A 390 30.40 -1.76 -4.96
CA LEU A 390 30.02 -0.39 -4.61
C LEU A 390 30.17 -0.17 -3.10
N GLN A 391 30.84 0.92 -2.73
CA GLN A 391 31.03 1.30 -1.32
C GLN A 391 30.38 2.66 -1.05
N PRO A 392 29.76 2.84 0.12
CA PRO A 392 29.43 1.80 1.11
C PRO A 392 28.31 0.85 0.63
N ALA A 393 28.34 -0.41 1.08
CA ALA A 393 27.25 -1.36 0.86
C ALA A 393 26.18 -1.20 1.97
N ASP A 394 25.51 -0.05 1.99
CA ASP A 394 24.65 0.42 3.08
C ASP A 394 23.13 0.23 2.82
N GLY A 395 22.77 -0.26 1.64
CA GLY A 395 21.36 -0.45 1.25
C GLY A 395 20.64 0.84 0.88
N ARG A 396 21.36 1.95 0.63
CA ARG A 396 20.78 3.20 0.20
C ARG A 396 20.32 3.11 -1.26
N ALA A 397 19.09 3.55 -1.53
CA ALA A 397 18.51 3.63 -2.87
C ALA A 397 18.94 4.92 -3.56
N GLY A 398 20.16 4.96 -4.06
CA GLY A 398 20.76 6.10 -4.78
C GLY A 398 20.88 5.83 -6.29
N GLN A 399 21.26 6.89 -7.03
CA GLN A 399 21.43 6.81 -8.48
C GLN A 399 22.56 5.84 -8.88
N ARG A 400 23.62 5.75 -8.08
CA ARG A 400 24.77 4.88 -8.35
C ARG A 400 24.40 3.41 -8.43
N ILE A 401 23.60 2.90 -7.49
CA ILE A 401 23.15 1.49 -7.54
C ILE A 401 22.19 1.26 -8.71
N LEU A 402 21.26 2.18 -8.97
CA LEU A 402 20.34 2.08 -10.09
C LEU A 402 21.09 1.99 -11.42
N ASP A 403 22.03 2.90 -11.68
CA ASP A 403 22.82 2.91 -12.90
C ASP A 403 23.74 1.69 -13.04
N SER A 404 24.25 1.19 -11.92
CA SER A 404 25.06 -0.03 -11.91
C SER A 404 24.24 -1.26 -12.24
N LEU A 405 23.01 -1.33 -11.73
CA LEU A 405 22.08 -2.41 -12.06
C LEU A 405 21.57 -2.34 -13.50
N ARG A 406 21.37 -1.14 -14.05
CA ARG A 406 21.04 -0.92 -15.47
C ARG A 406 22.17 -1.44 -16.39
N ARG A 407 23.42 -1.12 -16.06
CA ARG A 407 24.59 -1.59 -16.82
C ARG A 407 24.86 -3.10 -16.70
N ALA A 408 24.61 -3.66 -15.52
CA ALA A 408 24.80 -5.08 -15.25
C ALA A 408 23.59 -5.94 -15.68
N ALA A 409 22.52 -5.32 -16.17
CA ALA A 409 21.46 -6.08 -16.84
C ALA A 409 22.02 -6.66 -18.14
N PRO A 410 21.75 -7.95 -18.51
CA PRO A 410 21.94 -8.38 -19.87
C PRO A 410 21.18 -7.37 -20.75
N ALA A 411 21.73 -6.99 -21.91
CA ALA A 411 21.21 -5.94 -22.76
C ALA A 411 19.73 -6.14 -23.11
N VAL A 412 18.86 -5.77 -22.20
CA VAL A 412 17.46 -5.51 -22.45
C VAL A 412 17.45 -4.08 -22.93
N ALA A 413 17.02 -3.87 -24.15
CA ALA A 413 16.88 -2.56 -24.75
C ALA A 413 16.25 -1.56 -23.77
N PRO A 414 16.70 -0.29 -23.73
CA PRO A 414 16.20 0.69 -22.80
C PRO A 414 14.67 0.69 -22.87
N ALA A 415 14.03 0.69 -21.70
CA ALA A 415 12.61 0.94 -21.59
C ALA A 415 12.35 2.39 -22.03
N THR A 416 12.42 2.61 -23.33
CA THR A 416 11.71 3.70 -23.96
C THR A 416 10.25 3.52 -23.58
N ALA A 417 9.62 4.61 -23.16
CA ALA A 417 8.20 4.72 -22.91
C ALA A 417 7.46 3.68 -23.77
N PHE A 418 6.79 2.73 -23.11
CA PHE A 418 6.16 1.59 -23.77
C PHE A 418 5.08 2.14 -24.72
N LYS A 419 5.53 2.64 -25.87
CA LYS A 419 4.73 2.64 -27.07
C LYS A 419 4.66 1.17 -27.43
N LEU A 420 3.48 0.61 -27.26
CA LEU A 420 3.13 -0.67 -27.85
C LEU A 420 3.72 -0.69 -29.27
N PRO A 421 4.64 -1.61 -29.59
CA PRO A 421 5.14 -1.71 -30.96
C PRO A 421 3.93 -1.92 -31.88
N PRO A 422 3.94 -1.41 -33.12
CA PRO A 422 2.91 -1.74 -34.11
C PRO A 422 2.79 -3.25 -34.39
N ALA A 423 3.63 -4.06 -33.79
CA ALA A 423 3.73 -5.50 -33.88
C ALA A 423 2.63 -6.30 -33.15
N TYR A 424 1.66 -5.69 -32.46
CA TYR A 424 0.50 -6.46 -31.99
C TYR A 424 -0.37 -7.03 -33.12
N ALA A 425 -0.29 -6.47 -34.31
CA ALA A 425 -0.84 -7.10 -35.52
C ALA A 425 0.03 -8.26 -36.03
N THR A 426 1.29 -8.38 -35.58
CA THR A 426 2.29 -9.35 -36.09
C THR A 426 2.78 -10.33 -35.00
N LEU A 427 2.41 -10.18 -33.71
CA LEU A 427 2.78 -11.10 -32.60
C LEU A 427 2.03 -12.44 -32.64
N VAL A 428 1.45 -12.77 -33.77
CA VAL A 428 1.02 -14.12 -34.14
C VAL A 428 2.18 -14.94 -34.71
N GLN A 429 3.39 -14.39 -34.75
CA GLN A 429 4.56 -15.07 -35.32
C GLN A 429 5.74 -15.05 -34.36
N SER A 430 5.99 -16.18 -33.68
CA SER A 430 7.31 -16.55 -33.18
C SER A 430 7.48 -18.07 -33.21
N PRO A 431 8.59 -18.59 -33.73
CA PRO A 431 8.72 -19.97 -34.10
C PRO A 431 9.32 -20.81 -32.98
N SER A 432 8.67 -21.89 -32.65
CA SER A 432 9.35 -23.14 -32.25
C SER A 432 8.99 -24.23 -33.26
N PRO A 433 9.89 -25.09 -33.65
CA PRO A 433 9.75 -25.92 -34.84
C PRO A 433 8.92 -27.16 -34.53
N THR A 434 7.62 -27.05 -34.66
CA THR A 434 6.72 -28.12 -35.05
C THR A 434 5.32 -27.50 -35.31
N THR A 435 4.97 -27.36 -36.58
CA THR A 435 3.63 -27.09 -37.12
C THR A 435 2.67 -26.20 -36.31
N ARG A 436 2.89 -24.88 -36.26
CA ARG A 436 1.89 -23.92 -35.73
C ARG A 436 0.96 -23.45 -36.85
N ARG A 437 -0.31 -23.78 -36.71
CA ARG A 437 -1.40 -23.15 -37.44
C ARG A 437 -1.53 -21.71 -36.98
N THR A 438 -1.30 -20.74 -37.84
CA THR A 438 -1.56 -19.31 -37.54
C THR A 438 -3.06 -19.15 -37.29
N VAL A 439 -3.44 -18.62 -36.09
CA VAL A 439 -4.84 -18.32 -35.78
C VAL A 439 -5.25 -17.09 -36.59
N LYS A 440 -6.05 -17.31 -37.65
CA LYS A 440 -6.65 -16.22 -38.40
C LYS A 440 -7.94 -15.78 -37.69
N MET A 441 -7.84 -14.75 -36.86
CA MET A 441 -9.02 -14.22 -36.11
C MET A 441 -10.15 -13.79 -37.04
N GLN A 442 -9.82 -13.34 -38.26
CA GLN A 442 -10.80 -12.97 -39.30
C GLN A 442 -11.72 -14.14 -39.67
N ASP A 443 -11.30 -15.39 -39.44
CA ASP A 443 -12.08 -16.58 -39.75
C ASP A 443 -13.07 -16.95 -38.61
N VAL A 444 -13.09 -16.19 -37.49
CA VAL A 444 -13.99 -16.40 -36.35
C VAL A 444 -14.96 -15.22 -36.21
N PRO A 445 -16.17 -15.32 -36.81
CA PRO A 445 -17.15 -14.25 -36.77
C PRO A 445 -17.51 -13.85 -35.32
N GLY A 446 -17.45 -12.55 -35.02
CA GLY A 446 -17.71 -11.99 -33.69
C GLY A 446 -16.46 -11.94 -32.78
N LEU A 447 -15.25 -12.29 -33.27
CA LEU A 447 -13.99 -12.11 -32.55
C LEU A 447 -13.17 -10.99 -33.20
N SER A 448 -12.68 -10.04 -32.37
CA SER A 448 -11.82 -8.95 -32.84
C SER A 448 -10.80 -8.56 -31.75
N LEU A 449 -9.76 -7.84 -32.15
CA LEU A 449 -8.87 -7.12 -31.22
C LEU A 449 -9.35 -5.70 -31.05
N GLY A 450 -9.32 -5.21 -29.81
CA GLY A 450 -9.74 -3.84 -29.50
C GLY A 450 -9.38 -3.45 -28.08
N LYS A 451 -10.02 -2.39 -27.60
CA LYS A 451 -9.85 -1.92 -26.20
C LYS A 451 -11.14 -2.08 -25.40
N HIS A 452 -11.03 -2.62 -24.21
CA HIS A 452 -12.09 -2.61 -23.21
C HIS A 452 -11.66 -1.76 -22.00
N GLN A 453 -12.34 -0.65 -21.78
CA GLN A 453 -12.00 0.31 -20.71
C GLN A 453 -10.49 0.66 -20.67
N GLY A 454 -9.85 0.87 -21.84
CA GLY A 454 -8.44 1.21 -21.96
C GLY A 454 -7.47 0.01 -21.99
N LEU A 455 -7.91 -1.21 -21.69
CA LEU A 455 -7.10 -2.44 -21.76
C LEU A 455 -7.16 -3.03 -23.16
N ASP A 456 -6.01 -3.43 -23.72
CA ASP A 456 -5.97 -4.22 -24.96
C ASP A 456 -6.55 -5.61 -24.71
N ALA A 457 -7.52 -6.01 -25.50
CA ALA A 457 -8.30 -7.22 -25.28
C ALA A 457 -8.76 -7.88 -26.59
N LEU A 458 -8.96 -9.19 -26.51
CA LEU A 458 -9.82 -9.92 -27.45
C LEU A 458 -11.27 -9.58 -27.10
N LEU A 459 -11.99 -9.04 -28.06
CA LEU A 459 -13.40 -8.70 -27.94
C LEU A 459 -14.24 -9.78 -28.64
N VAL A 460 -15.19 -10.33 -27.89
CA VAL A 460 -16.21 -11.23 -28.42
C VAL A 460 -17.54 -10.50 -28.45
N ASP A 461 -18.15 -10.42 -29.63
CA ASP A 461 -19.47 -9.83 -29.83
C ASP A 461 -20.31 -10.77 -30.70
N THR A 462 -21.26 -11.44 -30.09
CA THR A 462 -22.13 -12.45 -30.70
C THR A 462 -23.57 -12.25 -30.25
N PRO A 463 -24.56 -12.82 -30.94
CA PRO A 463 -25.95 -12.84 -30.45
C PRO A 463 -26.14 -13.52 -29.10
N LEU A 464 -25.16 -14.28 -28.60
CA LEU A 464 -25.24 -15.01 -27.32
C LEU A 464 -24.69 -14.18 -26.17
N ALA A 465 -23.62 -13.41 -26.39
CA ALA A 465 -22.93 -12.64 -25.35
C ALA A 465 -21.92 -11.64 -25.93
N THR A 466 -21.57 -10.64 -25.13
CA THR A 466 -20.36 -9.86 -25.32
C THR A 466 -19.34 -10.22 -24.24
N ALA A 467 -18.04 -10.21 -24.58
CA ALA A 467 -16.97 -10.42 -23.62
C ALA A 467 -15.68 -9.68 -24.02
N ALA A 468 -14.83 -9.43 -23.05
CA ALA A 468 -13.49 -8.91 -23.27
C ALA A 468 -12.47 -9.74 -22.47
N VAL A 469 -11.42 -10.20 -23.15
CA VAL A 469 -10.33 -10.99 -22.56
C VAL A 469 -9.04 -10.23 -22.74
N SER A 470 -8.47 -9.70 -21.65
CA SER A 470 -7.18 -9.04 -21.69
C SER A 470 -6.08 -10.06 -22.01
N LEU A 471 -5.24 -9.74 -22.98
CA LEU A 471 -4.04 -10.55 -23.26
C LEU A 471 -2.99 -10.39 -22.16
N PHE A 472 -3.03 -9.30 -21.40
CA PHE A 472 -2.21 -9.17 -20.20
C PHE A 472 -2.86 -9.94 -19.03
N GLY A 473 -2.18 -10.96 -18.55
CA GLY A 473 -2.68 -11.86 -17.50
C GLY A 473 -3.65 -12.94 -17.99
N GLY A 474 -3.97 -13.00 -19.29
CA GLY A 474 -4.95 -13.97 -19.83
C GLY A 474 -6.34 -13.86 -19.21
N GLN A 475 -6.74 -12.66 -18.80
CA GLN A 475 -7.83 -12.44 -17.87
C GLN A 475 -9.13 -12.04 -18.56
N VAL A 476 -10.23 -12.73 -18.26
CA VAL A 476 -11.57 -12.25 -18.65
C VAL A 476 -11.90 -11.01 -17.82
N VAL A 477 -12.06 -9.86 -18.44
CA VAL A 477 -12.31 -8.58 -17.76
C VAL A 477 -13.76 -8.12 -17.89
N SER A 478 -14.53 -8.73 -18.80
CA SER A 478 -15.95 -8.46 -19.02
C SER A 478 -16.63 -9.71 -19.61
N PHE A 479 -17.83 -10.00 -19.18
CA PHE A 479 -18.73 -10.99 -19.76
C PHE A 479 -20.17 -10.59 -19.50
N ALA A 480 -20.93 -10.34 -20.56
CA ALA A 480 -22.34 -10.00 -20.49
C ALA A 480 -23.14 -10.94 -21.43
N PRO A 481 -23.93 -11.89 -20.91
CA PRO A 481 -24.88 -12.65 -21.71
C PRO A 481 -25.89 -11.71 -22.38
N ALA A 482 -26.40 -12.08 -23.56
CA ALA A 482 -27.31 -11.26 -24.34
C ALA A 482 -28.48 -10.73 -23.49
N GLY A 483 -28.71 -9.42 -23.54
CA GLY A 483 -29.76 -8.73 -22.77
C GLY A 483 -29.48 -8.63 -21.27
N GLN A 484 -28.26 -8.86 -20.80
CA GLN A 484 -27.88 -8.80 -19.40
C GLN A 484 -26.74 -7.80 -19.15
N GLN A 485 -26.63 -7.36 -17.89
CA GLN A 485 -25.47 -6.59 -17.45
C GLN A 485 -24.23 -7.49 -17.33
N ASP A 486 -23.05 -6.85 -17.34
CA ASP A 486 -21.78 -7.52 -17.12
C ASP A 486 -21.77 -8.31 -15.78
N VAL A 487 -21.29 -9.54 -15.87
CA VAL A 487 -21.17 -10.45 -14.72
C VAL A 487 -20.03 -10.03 -13.79
N PHE A 488 -18.98 -9.45 -14.37
CA PHE A 488 -17.78 -9.13 -13.63
C PHE A 488 -17.70 -7.64 -13.25
N TRP A 489 -17.06 -7.39 -12.14
CA TRP A 489 -16.64 -6.07 -11.73
C TRP A 489 -15.19 -5.86 -12.16
N LEU A 490 -14.92 -4.71 -12.77
CA LEU A 490 -13.58 -4.26 -13.12
C LEU A 490 -13.33 -2.93 -12.39
N SER A 491 -12.22 -2.83 -11.67
CA SER A 491 -11.89 -1.62 -10.90
C SER A 491 -11.75 -0.40 -11.80
N PRO A 492 -12.43 0.72 -11.50
CA PRO A 492 -12.17 1.98 -12.19
C PRO A 492 -10.80 2.57 -11.81
N LEU A 493 -10.28 2.21 -10.61
CA LEU A 493 -8.98 2.64 -10.09
C LEU A 493 -7.92 1.56 -10.40
N ARG A 494 -7.59 1.41 -11.67
CA ARG A 494 -6.55 0.46 -12.08
C ARG A 494 -5.19 1.14 -12.07
N ALA A 495 -4.20 0.45 -11.48
CA ALA A 495 -2.81 0.81 -11.68
C ALA A 495 -2.39 0.50 -13.13
N GLU A 496 -1.40 1.23 -13.64
CA GLU A 496 -0.83 0.96 -14.95
C GLU A 496 -0.16 -0.43 -15.00
N LEU A 497 -0.21 -1.05 -16.19
CA LEU A 497 0.54 -2.28 -16.43
C LEU A 497 2.05 -2.03 -16.27
N PRO A 498 2.82 -2.98 -15.73
CA PRO A 498 2.51 -4.39 -15.53
C PRO A 498 1.88 -4.77 -14.17
N THR A 499 1.27 -3.84 -13.45
CA THR A 499 0.53 -4.18 -12.23
C THR A 499 -0.64 -5.11 -12.57
N PRO A 500 -0.94 -6.14 -11.72
CA PRO A 500 -2.07 -7.03 -11.98
C PRO A 500 -3.39 -6.27 -12.13
N ILE A 501 -4.17 -6.62 -13.16
CA ILE A 501 -5.49 -6.04 -13.38
C ILE A 501 -6.41 -6.43 -12.21
N ARG A 502 -6.99 -5.44 -11.53
CA ARG A 502 -7.93 -5.66 -10.42
C ARG A 502 -9.36 -5.72 -10.94
N GLY A 503 -10.00 -6.88 -10.84
CA GLY A 503 -11.35 -7.14 -11.34
C GLY A 503 -11.38 -8.30 -12.33
N GLY A 504 -12.53 -8.66 -12.90
CA GLY A 504 -12.68 -9.79 -13.80
C GLY A 504 -12.33 -11.14 -13.18
N THR A 505 -11.54 -11.96 -13.88
CA THR A 505 -11.15 -13.31 -13.43
C THR A 505 -9.61 -13.51 -13.49
N PRO A 506 -8.80 -12.90 -12.61
CA PRO A 506 -7.36 -13.13 -12.57
C PRO A 506 -7.02 -14.60 -12.43
N VAL A 507 -6.03 -15.08 -13.20
CA VAL A 507 -5.51 -16.44 -13.14
C VAL A 507 -4.36 -16.51 -12.15
N CYS A 508 -4.52 -17.24 -11.05
CA CYS A 508 -3.50 -17.47 -10.05
C CYS A 508 -2.82 -18.81 -10.33
N TRP A 509 -1.54 -18.80 -10.76
CA TRP A 509 -0.78 -19.98 -11.14
C TRP A 509 0.73 -19.69 -11.14
N PRO A 510 1.62 -20.64 -10.75
CA PRO A 510 1.38 -22.02 -10.33
C PRO A 510 1.09 -22.17 -8.83
N TYR A 511 0.71 -21.10 -8.13
CA TYR A 511 0.24 -21.16 -6.74
C TYR A 511 -0.77 -20.06 -6.44
N PHE A 512 -1.70 -20.39 -5.55
CA PHE A 512 -2.68 -19.42 -5.01
C PHE A 512 -2.20 -18.88 -3.66
N GLY A 513 -2.34 -17.58 -3.43
CA GLY A 513 -1.78 -16.94 -2.24
C GLY A 513 -0.25 -17.06 -2.22
N ARG A 514 0.27 -17.42 -1.07
CA ARG A 514 1.68 -17.78 -0.84
C ARG A 514 1.82 -19.17 -0.22
N GLN A 515 0.78 -19.99 -0.28
CA GLN A 515 0.82 -21.34 0.33
C GLN A 515 1.96 -22.19 -0.25
N GLY A 516 2.83 -22.66 0.63
CA GLY A 516 3.95 -23.54 0.26
C GLY A 516 5.09 -22.83 -0.48
N GLN A 517 5.04 -21.51 -0.60
CA GLN A 517 6.10 -20.70 -1.18
C GLN A 517 6.73 -19.80 -0.12
N SER A 518 8.01 -19.47 -0.31
CA SER A 518 8.65 -18.44 0.51
C SER A 518 7.97 -17.09 0.30
N ASN A 519 8.15 -16.17 1.22
CA ASN A 519 7.69 -14.78 1.04
C ASN A 519 8.35 -14.05 -0.15
N GLU A 520 9.23 -14.73 -0.84
CA GLU A 520 10.09 -14.23 -1.92
C GLU A 520 9.42 -14.22 -3.28
N VAL A 521 8.32 -14.94 -3.45
CA VAL A 521 7.61 -15.01 -4.72
C VAL A 521 6.33 -14.17 -4.72
N PRO A 522 5.92 -13.62 -5.88
CA PRO A 522 4.70 -12.80 -5.95
C PRO A 522 3.50 -13.60 -5.47
N ALA A 523 2.66 -13.06 -4.60
CA ALA A 523 1.41 -13.71 -4.24
C ALA A 523 0.58 -14.01 -5.51
N HIS A 524 -0.03 -15.20 -5.55
CA HIS A 524 -0.89 -15.68 -6.65
C HIS A 524 -0.15 -16.01 -7.96
N GLY A 525 1.13 -16.31 -7.89
CA GLY A 525 1.92 -16.79 -9.04
C GLY A 525 2.32 -15.70 -10.04
N PHE A 526 2.77 -16.15 -11.21
CA PHE A 526 3.50 -15.29 -12.17
C PHE A 526 2.67 -14.88 -13.37
N VAL A 527 1.61 -15.62 -13.72
CA VAL A 527 0.98 -15.52 -15.05
C VAL A 527 0.03 -14.34 -15.20
N ARG A 528 -0.41 -13.71 -14.13
CA ARG A 528 -1.32 -12.56 -14.15
C ARG A 528 -0.63 -11.22 -14.45
N THR A 529 0.69 -11.20 -14.54
CA THR A 529 1.51 -10.01 -14.81
C THR A 529 2.34 -10.11 -16.08
N VAL A 530 2.01 -11.05 -16.95
CA VAL A 530 2.69 -11.28 -18.23
C VAL A 530 1.68 -11.30 -19.38
N PRO A 531 2.11 -10.94 -20.61
CA PRO A 531 1.25 -11.07 -21.79
C PRO A 531 1.05 -12.54 -22.16
N TRP A 532 -0.19 -12.93 -22.45
CA TRP A 532 -0.57 -14.26 -22.94
C TRP A 532 -0.74 -14.24 -24.44
N GLN A 533 -0.62 -15.42 -25.05
CA GLN A 533 -0.82 -15.62 -26.49
C GLN A 533 -2.13 -16.35 -26.76
N LEU A 534 -2.87 -15.91 -27.78
CA LEU A 534 -3.98 -16.66 -28.35
C LEU A 534 -3.39 -17.77 -29.24
N VAL A 535 -3.58 -19.04 -28.87
CA VAL A 535 -3.03 -20.20 -29.60
C VAL A 535 -4.05 -20.90 -30.49
N ALA A 536 -5.35 -20.76 -30.18
CA ALA A 536 -6.44 -21.22 -30.99
C ALA A 536 -7.70 -20.36 -30.80
N ALA A 537 -8.49 -20.22 -31.85
CA ALA A 537 -9.83 -19.64 -31.79
C ALA A 537 -10.74 -20.36 -32.81
N SER A 538 -11.99 -20.58 -32.40
CA SER A 538 -13.02 -21.17 -33.24
C SER A 538 -14.41 -20.72 -32.80
N ARG A 539 -15.41 -20.94 -33.67
CA ARG A 539 -16.81 -20.75 -33.32
C ARG A 539 -17.55 -22.07 -33.53
N GLU A 540 -18.30 -22.49 -32.55
CA GLU A 540 -19.10 -23.72 -32.60
C GLU A 540 -20.42 -23.50 -33.33
N ALA A 541 -21.10 -24.58 -33.68
CA ALA A 541 -22.35 -24.56 -34.46
C ALA A 541 -23.50 -23.82 -33.72
N ASP A 542 -23.47 -23.81 -32.38
CA ASP A 542 -24.43 -23.09 -31.54
C ASP A 542 -24.11 -21.59 -31.42
N GLY A 543 -23.02 -21.13 -31.99
CA GLY A 543 -22.56 -19.74 -31.95
C GLY A 543 -21.60 -19.42 -30.81
N THR A 544 -21.24 -20.37 -29.97
CA THR A 544 -20.25 -20.21 -28.88
C THR A 544 -18.86 -19.97 -29.46
N VAL A 545 -18.15 -18.94 -29.00
CA VAL A 545 -16.76 -18.68 -29.36
C VAL A 545 -15.86 -19.42 -28.37
N VAL A 546 -14.89 -20.16 -28.89
CA VAL A 546 -13.89 -20.90 -28.11
C VAL A 546 -12.53 -20.28 -28.35
N LEU A 547 -11.84 -19.88 -27.28
CA LEU A 547 -10.50 -19.31 -27.29
C LEU A 547 -9.56 -20.19 -26.47
N GLU A 548 -8.35 -20.42 -26.96
CA GLU A 548 -7.27 -21.05 -26.19
C GLU A 548 -6.11 -20.07 -26.04
N LEU A 549 -5.69 -19.84 -24.80
CA LEU A 549 -4.62 -18.92 -24.46
C LEU A 549 -3.54 -19.62 -23.62
N GLU A 550 -2.29 -19.22 -23.84
CA GLU A 550 -1.14 -19.70 -23.09
C GLU A 550 -0.28 -18.52 -22.59
N PRO A 551 0.20 -18.54 -21.33
CA PRO A 551 1.25 -17.63 -20.89
C PRO A 551 2.60 -18.03 -21.51
N PRO A 552 3.63 -17.17 -21.47
CA PRO A 552 4.98 -17.56 -21.81
C PRO A 552 5.45 -18.68 -20.86
N PRO A 553 6.29 -19.62 -21.35
CA PRO A 553 6.86 -20.66 -20.50
C PRO A 553 7.70 -20.05 -19.37
N LEU A 554 7.56 -20.58 -18.16
CA LEU A 554 8.41 -20.21 -17.04
C LEU A 554 9.75 -20.96 -17.16
N GLN A 555 10.89 -20.24 -17.06
CA GLN A 555 12.21 -20.78 -17.35
C GLN A 555 12.65 -21.91 -16.39
N ASP A 556 12.22 -21.86 -15.12
CA ASP A 556 12.67 -22.79 -14.08
C ASP A 556 11.57 -23.76 -13.62
N LEU A 557 10.46 -23.85 -14.33
CA LEU A 557 9.34 -24.69 -13.96
C LEU A 557 8.89 -25.55 -15.15
N ALA A 558 8.98 -26.86 -14.98
CA ALA A 558 8.55 -27.82 -16.00
C ALA A 558 7.02 -27.95 -16.11
N LEU A 559 6.27 -26.95 -15.69
CA LEU A 559 4.83 -26.88 -15.83
C LEU A 559 4.44 -25.99 -17.02
N ARG A 560 3.41 -26.40 -17.75
CA ARG A 560 2.78 -25.61 -18.81
C ARG A 560 1.32 -25.40 -18.47
N LEU A 561 0.87 -24.15 -18.62
CA LEU A 561 -0.53 -23.76 -18.43
C LEU A 561 -1.19 -23.48 -19.78
N ARG A 562 -2.40 -23.99 -19.96
CA ARG A 562 -3.31 -23.60 -21.05
C ARG A 562 -4.66 -23.24 -20.45
N MET A 563 -5.25 -22.17 -20.94
CA MET A 563 -6.60 -21.78 -20.62
C MET A 563 -7.48 -21.87 -21.84
N GLN A 564 -8.61 -22.55 -21.71
CA GLN A 564 -9.69 -22.56 -22.69
C GLN A 564 -10.87 -21.75 -22.17
N LEU A 565 -11.39 -20.86 -22.99
CA LEU A 565 -12.60 -20.07 -22.73
C LEU A 565 -13.67 -20.48 -23.74
N ARG A 566 -14.87 -20.82 -23.25
CA ARG A 566 -16.06 -21.01 -24.07
C ARG A 566 -17.04 -19.90 -23.73
N ILE A 567 -17.28 -19.02 -24.70
CA ILE A 567 -18.03 -17.76 -24.54
C ILE A 567 -19.31 -17.86 -25.35
N GLY A 568 -20.37 -18.15 -24.67
CA GLY A 568 -21.71 -18.30 -25.22
C GLY A 568 -22.76 -17.69 -24.29
N ARG A 569 -23.94 -18.31 -24.13
CA ARG A 569 -24.93 -17.91 -23.11
C ARG A 569 -24.39 -18.02 -21.69
N THR A 570 -23.37 -18.84 -21.51
CA THR A 570 -22.58 -19.02 -20.31
C THR A 570 -21.11 -18.81 -20.64
N LEU A 571 -20.32 -18.46 -19.63
CA LEU A 571 -18.87 -18.45 -19.72
C LEU A 571 -18.34 -19.71 -19.02
N GLU A 572 -17.59 -20.54 -19.76
CA GLU A 572 -16.81 -21.63 -19.19
C GLU A 572 -15.33 -21.28 -19.30
N GLN A 573 -14.61 -21.39 -18.21
CA GLN A 573 -13.17 -21.11 -18.13
C GLN A 573 -12.49 -22.36 -17.54
N ARG A 574 -11.62 -23.00 -18.34
CA ARG A 574 -10.90 -24.21 -17.98
C ARG A 574 -9.42 -23.95 -18.00
N LEU A 575 -8.75 -24.24 -16.88
CA LEU A 575 -7.30 -24.27 -16.78
C LEU A 575 -6.83 -25.72 -16.94
N SER A 576 -5.75 -25.91 -17.71
CA SER A 576 -5.10 -27.21 -17.91
C SER A 576 -3.61 -27.08 -17.64
N THR A 577 -3.15 -27.70 -16.56
CA THR A 577 -1.73 -27.70 -16.17
C THR A 577 -1.10 -29.03 -16.56
N THR A 578 -0.01 -28.99 -17.33
CA THR A 578 0.75 -30.17 -17.76
C THR A 578 2.15 -30.12 -17.16
N ASN A 579 2.55 -31.19 -16.48
CA ASN A 579 3.95 -31.39 -16.11
C ASN A 579 4.73 -31.91 -17.33
N ALA A 580 5.57 -31.06 -17.89
CA ALA A 580 6.44 -31.39 -19.04
C ALA A 580 7.81 -31.96 -18.60
N GLY A 581 8.06 -32.10 -17.29
CA GLY A 581 9.26 -32.67 -16.72
C GLY A 581 9.07 -34.12 -16.32
N THR A 582 10.16 -34.71 -15.78
CA THR A 582 10.18 -36.11 -15.31
C THR A 582 9.99 -36.26 -13.81
N GLN A 583 10.05 -35.13 -13.07
CA GLN A 583 9.90 -35.12 -11.62
C GLN A 583 8.50 -34.64 -11.22
N PRO A 584 7.92 -35.21 -10.15
CA PRO A 584 6.66 -34.72 -9.61
C PRO A 584 6.77 -33.24 -9.16
N VAL A 585 5.79 -32.41 -9.54
CA VAL A 585 5.74 -30.99 -9.16
C VAL A 585 4.42 -30.74 -8.44
N ARG A 586 4.48 -30.08 -7.28
CA ARG A 586 3.30 -29.56 -6.58
C ARG A 586 2.96 -28.18 -7.11
N PHE A 587 1.68 -27.95 -7.38
CA PHE A 587 1.17 -26.64 -7.73
C PHE A 587 -0.22 -26.45 -7.12
N THR A 588 -0.64 -25.21 -7.02
CA THR A 588 -2.02 -24.83 -6.73
C THR A 588 -2.45 -23.76 -7.72
N GLU A 589 -3.72 -23.79 -8.13
CA GLU A 589 -4.25 -22.83 -9.09
C GLU A 589 -5.62 -22.32 -8.63
N ALA A 590 -5.98 -21.11 -9.06
CA ALA A 590 -7.30 -20.55 -8.80
C ALA A 590 -7.68 -19.51 -9.86
N LEU A 591 -8.99 -19.36 -10.06
CA LEU A 591 -9.62 -18.23 -10.72
C LEU A 591 -10.14 -17.28 -9.64
N HIS A 592 -9.54 -16.09 -9.54
CA HIS A 592 -9.88 -15.09 -8.53
C HIS A 592 -10.99 -14.17 -9.04
N ASN A 593 -12.24 -14.64 -9.01
CA ASN A 593 -13.36 -13.97 -9.64
C ASN A 593 -13.85 -12.75 -8.86
N TYR A 594 -14.06 -11.63 -9.56
CA TYR A 594 -14.67 -10.41 -9.04
C TYR A 594 -16.06 -10.23 -9.65
N PHE A 595 -17.08 -10.64 -8.96
CA PHE A 595 -18.45 -10.50 -9.44
C PHE A 595 -19.00 -9.09 -9.24
N ARG A 596 -19.73 -8.58 -10.22
CA ARG A 596 -20.49 -7.33 -10.10
C ARG A 596 -21.72 -7.60 -9.26
N VAL A 597 -21.84 -6.92 -8.14
CA VAL A 597 -22.99 -6.95 -7.24
C VAL A 597 -23.47 -5.52 -6.97
N GLY A 598 -24.72 -5.35 -6.58
CA GLY A 598 -25.26 -4.03 -6.27
C GLY A 598 -24.71 -3.49 -4.95
N ASP A 599 -24.77 -4.35 -3.91
CA ASP A 599 -24.25 -4.08 -2.57
C ASP A 599 -23.64 -5.37 -2.03
N ALA A 600 -22.34 -5.32 -1.73
CA ALA A 600 -21.60 -6.48 -1.24
C ALA A 600 -22.10 -6.96 0.13
N THR A 601 -22.64 -6.06 0.96
CA THR A 601 -23.18 -6.40 2.29
C THR A 601 -24.46 -7.23 2.25
N THR A 602 -25.14 -7.23 1.11
CA THR A 602 -26.41 -7.97 0.91
C THR A 602 -26.23 -9.27 0.12
N VAL A 603 -24.98 -9.60 -0.23
CA VAL A 603 -24.66 -10.80 -1.02
C VAL A 603 -24.77 -12.05 -0.15
N ARG A 604 -25.36 -13.10 -0.74
CA ARG A 604 -25.43 -14.45 -0.16
C ARG A 604 -24.88 -15.48 -1.13
N ILE A 605 -24.11 -16.43 -0.61
CA ILE A 605 -23.67 -17.60 -1.35
C ILE A 605 -24.37 -18.80 -0.75
N GLU A 606 -25.23 -19.44 -1.56
CA GLU A 606 -26.01 -20.61 -1.16
C GLU A 606 -25.25 -21.91 -1.52
N GLY A 607 -25.60 -23.02 -0.90
CA GLY A 607 -25.04 -24.35 -1.19
C GLY A 607 -23.76 -24.68 -0.41
N LEU A 608 -23.33 -23.80 0.49
CA LEU A 608 -22.15 -24.03 1.33
C LEU A 608 -22.51 -24.66 2.70
N ASP A 609 -23.80 -24.75 3.05
CA ASP A 609 -24.26 -25.30 4.31
C ASP A 609 -23.73 -26.73 4.55
N GLY A 610 -23.19 -26.96 5.75
CA GLY A 610 -22.61 -28.25 6.14
C GLY A 610 -21.19 -28.49 5.60
N LEU A 611 -20.64 -27.66 4.71
CA LEU A 611 -19.28 -27.83 4.22
C LEU A 611 -18.25 -27.34 5.25
N THR A 612 -17.15 -28.05 5.36
CA THR A 612 -16.00 -27.62 6.15
C THR A 612 -15.24 -26.53 5.42
N PHE A 613 -14.88 -25.47 6.14
CA PHE A 613 -13.98 -24.43 5.64
C PHE A 613 -12.80 -24.19 6.60
N LEU A 614 -11.68 -23.72 6.05
CA LEU A 614 -10.55 -23.21 6.81
C LEU A 614 -10.67 -21.69 6.88
N ASP A 615 -10.70 -21.16 8.10
CA ASP A 615 -10.85 -19.72 8.32
C ASP A 615 -9.48 -19.06 8.47
N LYS A 616 -9.09 -18.22 7.51
CA LYS A 616 -7.81 -17.51 7.58
C LYS A 616 -7.77 -16.44 8.68
N ASN A 617 -8.92 -15.92 9.09
CA ASN A 617 -9.01 -14.96 10.20
C ASN A 617 -8.87 -15.67 11.57
N ASP A 618 -9.05 -17.00 11.61
CA ASP A 618 -8.83 -17.84 12.78
C ASP A 618 -7.63 -18.79 12.57
N GLY A 619 -6.52 -18.27 12.09
CA GLY A 619 -5.27 -19.04 11.95
C GLY A 619 -5.33 -20.24 11.01
N GLY A 620 -6.38 -20.40 10.20
CA GLY A 620 -6.60 -21.53 9.31
C GLY A 620 -7.29 -22.72 9.97
N ASN A 621 -7.90 -22.54 11.13
CA ASN A 621 -8.67 -23.58 11.81
C ASN A 621 -9.89 -24.01 10.97
N ALA A 622 -10.27 -25.28 11.11
CA ALA A 622 -11.41 -25.86 10.41
C ALA A 622 -12.71 -25.57 11.13
N HIS A 623 -13.71 -25.10 10.40
CA HIS A 623 -15.08 -24.84 10.87
C HIS A 623 -16.09 -25.41 9.89
N VAL A 624 -17.33 -25.56 10.31
CA VAL A 624 -18.45 -25.99 9.46
C VAL A 624 -19.35 -24.81 9.19
N GLN A 625 -19.65 -24.55 7.90
CA GLN A 625 -20.56 -23.50 7.48
C GLN A 625 -21.99 -23.84 7.95
N GLN A 626 -22.64 -22.87 8.56
CA GLN A 626 -24.05 -22.95 8.94
C GLN A 626 -24.87 -22.05 8.01
N GLY A 627 -25.79 -22.61 7.27
CA GLY A 627 -26.63 -21.88 6.32
C GLY A 627 -25.85 -21.30 5.14
N HIS A 628 -26.41 -20.25 4.51
CA HIS A 628 -25.71 -19.51 3.46
C HIS A 628 -24.53 -18.69 4.02
N TRP A 629 -23.54 -18.40 3.18
CA TRP A 629 -22.50 -17.43 3.52
C TRP A 629 -22.97 -16.02 3.19
N ASP A 630 -22.70 -15.05 4.08
CA ASP A 630 -22.81 -13.62 3.83
C ASP A 630 -21.73 -12.83 4.61
N LEU A 631 -21.64 -11.50 4.40
CA LEU A 631 -20.70 -10.63 5.08
C LEU A 631 -21.09 -10.24 6.52
N HIS A 632 -22.22 -10.74 7.03
CA HIS A 632 -22.74 -10.40 8.37
C HIS A 632 -22.42 -11.46 9.42
N ASP A 633 -21.54 -12.42 9.11
CA ASP A 633 -21.08 -13.38 10.13
C ASP A 633 -20.42 -12.59 11.27
N PRO A 634 -20.96 -12.68 12.51
CA PRO A 634 -20.42 -11.91 13.65
C PRO A 634 -18.96 -12.25 13.98
N ARG A 635 -18.47 -13.42 13.55
CA ARG A 635 -17.07 -13.83 13.69
C ARG A 635 -16.16 -13.17 12.66
N ASP A 636 -16.74 -12.54 11.62
CA ASP A 636 -16.05 -12.12 10.41
C ASP A 636 -16.59 -10.79 9.87
N PRO A 637 -16.66 -9.73 10.68
CA PRO A 637 -17.29 -8.47 10.31
C PRO A 637 -16.55 -7.81 9.14
N GLY A 638 -17.07 -8.00 7.92
CA GLY A 638 -16.58 -7.35 6.71
C GLY A 638 -15.32 -7.93 6.08
N ARG A 639 -14.82 -9.10 6.53
CA ARG A 639 -13.58 -9.72 6.04
C ARG A 639 -13.62 -11.25 6.01
N ALA A 640 -14.69 -11.85 5.51
CA ALA A 640 -14.71 -13.30 5.34
C ALA A 640 -13.60 -13.77 4.39
N ASP A 641 -12.67 -14.59 4.89
CA ASP A 641 -11.62 -15.23 4.09
C ASP A 641 -11.59 -16.73 4.40
N ARG A 642 -12.55 -17.46 3.79
CA ARG A 642 -12.82 -18.87 4.01
C ARG A 642 -12.39 -19.71 2.81
N LEU A 643 -11.66 -20.78 3.08
CA LEU A 643 -11.29 -21.78 2.08
C LEU A 643 -12.12 -23.05 2.31
N PHE A 644 -12.93 -23.44 1.34
CA PHE A 644 -13.70 -24.69 1.34
C PHE A 644 -12.96 -25.76 0.54
N PRO A 645 -12.19 -26.67 1.15
CA PRO A 645 -11.34 -27.63 0.43
C PRO A 645 -12.13 -28.58 -0.48
N ASP A 646 -13.34 -28.96 -0.07
CA ASP A 646 -14.15 -29.95 -0.74
C ASP A 646 -15.38 -29.33 -1.46
N ALA A 647 -15.30 -28.06 -1.78
CA ALA A 647 -16.37 -27.34 -2.48
C ALA A 647 -16.40 -27.69 -3.98
N GLY A 648 -16.86 -28.88 -4.32
CA GLY A 648 -17.11 -29.29 -5.70
C GLY A 648 -18.62 -29.22 -6.00
N GLY A 649 -19.13 -28.10 -6.58
CA GLY A 649 -20.57 -28.01 -6.82
C GLY A 649 -21.04 -26.68 -7.43
N ARG A 650 -22.35 -26.45 -7.34
CA ARG A 650 -22.98 -25.19 -7.74
C ARG A 650 -23.25 -24.32 -6.52
N TYR A 651 -22.76 -23.10 -6.56
CA TYR A 651 -22.91 -22.12 -5.48
C TYR A 651 -23.64 -20.88 -6.00
N PRO A 652 -24.99 -20.80 -5.87
CA PRO A 652 -25.74 -19.63 -6.31
C PRO A 652 -25.32 -18.38 -5.55
N LEU A 653 -24.96 -17.33 -6.29
CA LEU A 653 -24.72 -15.99 -5.76
C LEU A 653 -26.02 -15.19 -5.86
N GLY A 654 -26.60 -14.80 -4.72
CA GLY A 654 -27.86 -14.06 -4.61
C GLY A 654 -27.72 -12.77 -3.81
N GLY A 655 -28.68 -11.85 -3.95
CA GLY A 655 -28.79 -10.62 -3.18
C GLY A 655 -29.75 -9.62 -3.82
N PRO A 656 -30.23 -8.58 -3.07
CA PRO A 656 -31.02 -7.49 -3.63
C PRO A 656 -30.25 -6.79 -4.77
N GLY A 657 -30.90 -6.57 -5.90
CA GLY A 657 -30.26 -5.99 -7.10
C GLY A 657 -29.59 -7.01 -8.02
N LEU A 658 -29.35 -8.24 -7.60
CA LEU A 658 -29.01 -9.35 -8.48
C LEU A 658 -30.31 -9.89 -9.08
N ARG A 659 -30.68 -9.46 -10.29
CA ARG A 659 -31.89 -9.95 -10.98
C ARG A 659 -31.81 -11.42 -11.37
N ARG A 660 -30.72 -12.14 -11.06
CA ARG A 660 -30.48 -13.55 -11.40
C ARG A 660 -29.63 -14.27 -10.37
N ARG A 661 -29.96 -15.55 -10.13
CA ARG A 661 -29.08 -16.49 -9.44
C ARG A 661 -27.90 -16.80 -10.35
N ARG A 662 -26.68 -16.54 -9.90
CA ARG A 662 -25.44 -16.88 -10.61
C ARG A 662 -24.90 -18.15 -9.93
N GLY A 663 -24.61 -19.19 -10.70
CA GLY A 663 -23.87 -20.35 -10.23
C GLY A 663 -22.36 -20.03 -10.28
N LEU A 664 -21.66 -20.34 -9.20
CA LEU A 664 -20.19 -20.29 -9.11
C LEU A 664 -19.60 -21.60 -9.63
#